data_1b30f3aa3ba529db23923ae063a3dd12
#
_entry.id   1b30f3aa3ba529db23923ae063a3dd12
#
_cell.length_a   1.000
_cell.length_b   1.000
_cell.length_c   1.000
_cell.angle_alpha   90.00
_cell.angle_beta   90.00
_cell.angle_gamma   90.00
#
_symmetry.space_group_name_H-M   'P 1'
#
loop_
_entity.id
_entity.type
_entity.pdbx_description
1 polymer ?
#
loop_
_entity_poly.entity_id
_entity_poly.type
_entity_poly.pdbx_seq_one_letter_code
_entity_poly.pdbx_strand_id
1 'polypeptide(L)'
;MKVLKFGGKSLANGKGLETVLSIITDKVKQGQEIAVVVSARDKATDQLESMLERAAKGEDISADFQAFKQYQIAGEEIDFSAEFSILQRIFDGVSLLGDYNDKIKDHALAQGEVLSAKFISYLLRKRGVKATFADSRHFYVTDSHFGNAQLVEDSSAKSTIQYFTQIPKDVTPIVTGFIAANASGETTTLGRNGSNYSASILASILEAEELQNYTHVDGIFTANPELVPDAKIIRQLSFEEANELANFGTSILHAKTIIPLLEKKIPLRILNTFKPNDAGTLICEAKDNIGGIRAISVLENYALVILEGRGLLGKVGVDARIFRALAQAEISVSIISQGSSERGIGFLVANKDAQKAKQALEREFELDVYSHDVSGVSLVQEVGVVSIVGQNLADFDKPYNALIRNQVIPLLINNSATGRNVSVVVHKKDLPKAVNVIHGEIFEISKRINLAIFGRGTVGGTLIEQIFEARADILKRRNINLQIIAIANSKELLFNHKGISAEQYAAFDTQKQPYQIGTFIAQVQQHHLENLIAIDVTASKDFVENYLPLVENGFDLVSANKIANTIGYPFYKKLRETLAQYKKQYLYETNVGAGLPLIDTIKLLHHSGENITRIKGIFSGTLSFLFNTYSASDAPFSEILQKAIDSGYTEPDPREDLCGNDVGRKLLILARELDLENEFEEVSIENLIPEALRQGSREQFLSRLKEFDPIYQQIKDKAPAGTVLRYVGDLHGDLSHTSTARLDVKLVSVPVTSALGQVKGADSIFEIYTESYGENPIVIQGAGAGAAVTARGVFGDILRIIGNK
;
A
#
# COMPACT_ATOMS: atom_id res chain seq x y z
N MET A 1 42.78 8.35 -8.70
CA MET A 1 41.91 9.19 -9.54
C MET A 1 40.47 8.78 -9.36
N LYS A 2 39.49 9.73 -9.38
CA LYS A 2 38.05 9.41 -9.35
C LYS A 2 37.42 9.77 -10.70
N VAL A 3 36.42 8.98 -11.10
CA VAL A 3 35.60 9.27 -12.28
C VAL A 3 34.27 9.87 -11.84
N LEU A 4 33.91 11.03 -12.34
CA LEU A 4 32.64 11.71 -12.10
C LEU A 4 31.80 11.62 -13.37
N LYS A 5 30.50 11.30 -13.22
CA LYS A 5 29.61 11.32 -14.36
C LYS A 5 28.39 12.23 -14.07
N PHE A 6 28.05 13.09 -15.02
CA PHE A 6 26.88 13.97 -14.91
C PHE A 6 25.87 13.67 -16.01
N GLY A 7 24.60 13.49 -15.61
CA GLY A 7 23.49 13.24 -16.53
C GLY A 7 22.93 14.53 -17.15
N GLY A 8 22.20 14.41 -18.27
CA GLY A 8 21.69 15.56 -19.04
C GLY A 8 20.91 16.57 -18.23
N LYS A 9 19.99 16.12 -17.33
CA LYS A 9 19.22 17.02 -16.43
C LYS A 9 20.11 17.82 -15.48
N SER A 10 21.23 17.26 -15.03
CA SER A 10 22.22 17.95 -14.20
C SER A 10 23.00 19.01 -15.00
N LEU A 11 23.10 18.81 -16.31
CA LEU A 11 23.84 19.69 -17.22
C LEU A 11 22.93 20.73 -17.91
N ALA A 12 21.65 20.80 -17.55
CA ALA A 12 20.74 21.81 -18.06
C ALA A 12 21.19 23.22 -17.68
N ASN A 13 21.00 24.18 -18.58
CA ASN A 13 21.37 25.56 -18.37
C ASN A 13 20.73 26.14 -17.09
N GLY A 14 21.45 27.01 -16.41
CA GLY A 14 21.05 27.61 -15.15
C GLY A 14 21.61 26.85 -13.96
N LYS A 15 20.78 26.61 -12.93
CA LYS A 15 21.21 26.08 -11.62
C LYS A 15 21.93 24.74 -11.71
N GLY A 16 21.50 23.84 -12.60
CA GLY A 16 22.12 22.52 -12.75
C GLY A 16 23.57 22.63 -13.20
N LEU A 17 23.80 23.29 -14.33
CA LEU A 17 25.11 23.53 -14.91
C LEU A 17 26.05 24.25 -13.92
N GLU A 18 25.58 25.32 -13.27
CA GLU A 18 26.33 26.06 -12.26
C GLU A 18 26.78 25.15 -11.10
N THR A 19 25.91 24.30 -10.63
CA THR A 19 26.22 23.35 -9.55
C THR A 19 27.27 22.33 -10.00
N VAL A 20 27.14 21.79 -11.23
CA VAL A 20 28.13 20.85 -11.79
C VAL A 20 29.52 21.51 -11.90
N LEU A 21 29.61 22.74 -12.44
CA LEU A 21 30.87 23.47 -12.55
C LEU A 21 31.50 23.74 -11.17
N SER A 22 30.67 24.05 -10.15
CA SER A 22 31.14 24.23 -8.77
C SER A 22 31.69 22.92 -8.21
N ILE A 23 30.95 21.79 -8.34
CA ILE A 23 31.38 20.47 -7.85
C ILE A 23 32.76 20.11 -8.45
N ILE A 24 32.95 20.27 -9.77
CA ILE A 24 34.23 19.98 -10.47
C ILE A 24 35.32 20.90 -9.94
N THR A 25 35.06 22.22 -9.90
CA THR A 25 36.03 23.21 -9.44
C THR A 25 36.49 22.95 -8.01
N ASP A 26 35.57 22.63 -7.11
CA ASP A 26 35.87 22.39 -5.69
C ASP A 26 36.71 21.12 -5.51
N LYS A 27 36.43 20.05 -6.26
CA LYS A 27 37.26 18.83 -6.23
C LYS A 27 38.68 19.06 -6.74
N VAL A 28 38.83 19.81 -7.84
CA VAL A 28 40.15 20.19 -8.38
C VAL A 28 40.90 21.06 -7.38
N LYS A 29 40.25 22.05 -6.75
CA LYS A 29 40.86 22.89 -5.68
C LYS A 29 41.31 22.10 -4.46
N GLN A 30 40.61 21.00 -4.16
CA GLN A 30 40.99 20.05 -3.08
C GLN A 30 42.14 19.12 -3.48
N GLY A 31 42.73 19.29 -4.68
CA GLY A 31 43.80 18.46 -5.17
C GLY A 31 43.39 17.05 -5.60
N GLN A 32 42.09 16.79 -5.84
CA GLN A 32 41.63 15.49 -6.31
C GLN A 32 41.90 15.35 -7.81
N GLU A 33 42.52 14.25 -8.19
CA GLU A 33 42.68 13.84 -9.58
C GLU A 33 41.35 13.24 -10.06
N ILE A 34 40.70 13.88 -11.06
CA ILE A 34 39.40 13.50 -11.56
C ILE A 34 39.33 13.44 -13.07
N ALA A 35 38.52 12.52 -13.61
CA ALA A 35 38.03 12.52 -14.98
C ALA A 35 36.53 12.70 -14.98
N VAL A 36 35.98 13.50 -15.89
CA VAL A 36 34.55 13.84 -15.88
C VAL A 36 33.90 13.36 -17.16
N VAL A 37 32.93 12.47 -17.07
CA VAL A 37 32.11 11.99 -18.18
C VAL A 37 30.78 12.74 -18.19
N VAL A 38 30.42 13.30 -19.34
CA VAL A 38 29.22 14.12 -19.50
C VAL A 38 28.27 13.54 -20.54
N SER A 39 26.95 13.62 -20.27
CA SER A 39 25.91 13.36 -21.25
C SER A 39 25.63 14.63 -22.07
N ALA A 40 24.87 14.50 -23.15
CA ALA A 40 24.25 15.64 -23.81
C ALA A 40 23.42 16.47 -22.79
N ARG A 41 23.40 17.81 -22.99
CA ARG A 41 22.72 18.73 -22.06
C ARG A 41 21.19 18.66 -22.18
N ASP A 42 20.52 18.53 -21.04
CA ASP A 42 19.05 18.47 -20.92
C ASP A 42 18.44 17.43 -21.85
N LYS A 43 17.61 17.83 -22.79
CA LYS A 43 16.90 17.00 -23.79
C LYS A 43 17.57 17.02 -25.16
N ALA A 44 18.85 17.39 -25.28
CA ALA A 44 19.51 17.56 -26.57
C ALA A 44 19.46 16.29 -27.43
N THR A 45 19.63 15.10 -26.86
CA THR A 45 19.54 13.82 -27.59
C THR A 45 18.14 13.61 -28.16
N ASP A 46 17.08 13.82 -27.36
CA ASP A 46 15.69 13.69 -27.78
C ASP A 46 15.32 14.70 -28.86
N GLN A 47 15.85 15.93 -28.75
CA GLN A 47 15.65 16.99 -29.75
C GLN A 47 16.30 16.65 -31.09
N LEU A 48 17.55 16.14 -31.06
CA LEU A 48 18.24 15.72 -32.27
C LEU A 48 17.52 14.54 -32.96
N GLU A 49 17.07 13.57 -32.20
CA GLU A 49 16.28 12.43 -32.71
C GLU A 49 14.97 12.91 -33.34
N SER A 50 14.21 13.75 -32.66
CA SER A 50 12.96 14.32 -33.15
C SER A 50 13.15 15.14 -34.44
N MET A 51 14.20 15.97 -34.50
CA MET A 51 14.52 16.71 -35.70
C MET A 51 14.93 15.79 -36.87
N LEU A 52 15.66 14.70 -36.60
CA LEU A 52 16.02 13.70 -37.62
C LEU A 52 14.79 12.99 -38.18
N GLU A 53 13.85 12.57 -37.34
CA GLU A 53 12.60 11.93 -37.73
C GLU A 53 11.70 12.85 -38.57
N ARG A 54 11.63 14.13 -38.20
CA ARG A 54 10.83 15.13 -38.89
C ARG A 54 11.48 15.53 -40.21
N ALA A 55 12.79 15.64 -40.26
CA ALA A 55 13.52 15.86 -41.51
C ALA A 55 13.28 14.74 -42.52
N ALA A 56 13.28 13.46 -42.07
CA ALA A 56 12.93 12.30 -42.91
C ALA A 56 11.52 12.38 -43.49
N LYS A 57 10.60 13.04 -42.79
CA LYS A 57 9.23 13.28 -43.28
C LYS A 57 9.11 14.52 -44.18
N GLY A 58 10.22 15.22 -44.44
CA GLY A 58 10.22 16.46 -45.20
C GLY A 58 9.62 17.68 -44.48
N GLU A 59 9.51 17.60 -43.12
CA GLU A 59 9.01 18.74 -42.33
C GLU A 59 10.10 19.81 -42.16
N ASP A 60 9.66 21.07 -42.06
CA ASP A 60 10.59 22.16 -41.74
C ASP A 60 11.01 22.12 -40.27
N ILE A 61 12.32 21.97 -40.07
CA ILE A 61 12.93 21.91 -38.71
C ILE A 61 13.76 23.17 -38.42
N SER A 62 13.76 24.18 -39.29
CA SER A 62 14.65 25.35 -39.21
C SER A 62 14.53 26.11 -37.90
N ALA A 63 13.29 26.31 -37.41
CA ALA A 63 13.04 27.00 -36.16
C ALA A 63 13.56 26.21 -34.93
N ASP A 64 13.30 24.89 -34.92
CA ASP A 64 13.75 23.99 -33.81
C ASP A 64 15.28 23.89 -33.79
N PHE A 65 15.90 23.77 -34.96
CA PHE A 65 17.35 23.73 -35.04
C PHE A 65 17.99 25.05 -34.63
N GLN A 66 17.39 26.18 -34.94
CA GLN A 66 17.87 27.49 -34.49
C GLN A 66 17.72 27.62 -32.94
N ALA A 67 16.61 27.18 -32.38
CA ALA A 67 16.41 27.16 -30.93
C ALA A 67 17.42 26.21 -30.24
N PHE A 68 17.70 25.05 -30.85
CA PHE A 68 18.74 24.12 -30.39
C PHE A 68 20.12 24.79 -30.37
N LYS A 69 20.52 25.46 -31.46
CA LYS A 69 21.79 26.17 -31.50
C LYS A 69 21.91 27.22 -30.39
N GLN A 70 20.89 28.04 -30.22
CA GLN A 70 20.86 29.07 -29.17
C GLN A 70 21.00 28.47 -27.78
N TYR A 71 20.29 27.37 -27.50
CA TYR A 71 20.40 26.66 -26.25
C TYR A 71 21.80 26.09 -25.98
N GLN A 72 22.46 25.53 -27.02
CA GLN A 72 23.78 24.96 -26.90
C GLN A 72 24.88 26.03 -26.70
N ILE A 73 24.75 27.19 -27.27
CA ILE A 73 25.68 28.31 -27.06
C ILE A 73 25.45 28.97 -25.68
N ALA A 74 24.21 29.07 -25.23
CA ALA A 74 23.81 29.63 -23.94
C ALA A 74 24.35 31.07 -23.66
N GLY A 75 24.54 31.87 -24.72
CA GLY A 75 25.04 33.24 -24.61
C GLY A 75 26.56 33.36 -24.42
N GLU A 76 27.31 32.26 -24.51
CA GLU A 76 28.78 32.25 -24.39
C GLU A 76 29.47 32.43 -25.76
N GLU A 77 30.69 32.99 -25.75
CA GLU A 77 31.55 33.16 -26.94
C GLU A 77 32.29 31.85 -27.22
N ILE A 78 31.58 30.82 -27.64
CA ILE A 78 32.14 29.51 -28.03
C ILE A 78 31.77 29.21 -29.49
N ASP A 79 32.76 28.74 -30.25
CA ASP A 79 32.56 28.36 -31.65
C ASP A 79 32.16 26.88 -31.78
N PHE A 80 30.92 26.65 -32.21
CA PHE A 80 30.32 25.36 -32.57
C PHE A 80 29.99 25.26 -34.06
N SER A 81 30.55 26.12 -34.88
CA SER A 81 30.25 26.16 -36.31
C SER A 81 30.46 24.82 -37.03
N ALA A 82 31.50 24.07 -36.61
CA ALA A 82 31.83 22.76 -37.18
C ALA A 82 30.71 21.72 -36.86
N GLU A 83 30.33 21.61 -35.60
CA GLU A 83 29.28 20.68 -35.16
C GLU A 83 27.91 21.03 -35.76
N PHE A 84 27.53 22.28 -35.77
CA PHE A 84 26.31 22.75 -36.39
C PHE A 84 26.27 22.56 -37.90
N SER A 85 27.42 22.70 -38.59
CA SER A 85 27.54 22.40 -40.02
C SER A 85 27.40 20.90 -40.30
N ILE A 86 27.90 20.03 -39.42
CA ILE A 86 27.69 18.56 -39.53
C ILE A 86 26.21 18.24 -39.38
N LEU A 87 25.53 18.75 -38.34
CA LEU A 87 24.12 18.54 -38.14
C LEU A 87 23.26 19.05 -39.28
N GLN A 88 23.54 20.26 -39.80
CA GLN A 88 22.81 20.82 -40.94
C GLN A 88 22.89 19.90 -42.15
N ARG A 89 24.13 19.45 -42.51
CA ARG A 89 24.33 18.53 -43.64
C ARG A 89 23.61 17.19 -43.46
N ILE A 90 23.56 16.67 -42.24
CA ILE A 90 22.83 15.44 -41.93
C ILE A 90 21.33 15.67 -42.16
N PHE A 91 20.74 16.74 -41.59
CA PHE A 91 19.34 17.03 -41.74
C PHE A 91 18.94 17.32 -43.19
N ASP A 92 19.74 18.08 -43.90
CA ASP A 92 19.50 18.37 -45.33
C ASP A 92 19.53 17.08 -46.16
N GLY A 93 20.54 16.22 -45.92
CA GLY A 93 20.66 14.93 -46.59
C GLY A 93 19.50 13.98 -46.31
N VAL A 94 19.08 13.88 -45.04
CA VAL A 94 17.95 13.04 -44.62
C VAL A 94 16.61 13.58 -45.18
N SER A 95 16.41 14.89 -45.18
CA SER A 95 15.24 15.52 -45.79
C SER A 95 15.16 15.28 -47.30
N LEU A 96 16.28 15.26 -47.98
CA LEU A 96 16.33 14.98 -49.40
C LEU A 96 16.07 13.50 -49.73
N LEU A 97 16.58 12.58 -48.88
CA LEU A 97 16.42 11.11 -49.08
C LEU A 97 15.09 10.58 -48.60
N GLY A 98 14.45 11.24 -47.61
CA GLY A 98 13.22 10.80 -47.00
C GLY A 98 13.40 9.61 -46.04
N ASP A 99 14.66 9.22 -45.73
CA ASP A 99 14.99 8.07 -44.86
C ASP A 99 16.40 8.21 -44.29
N TYR A 100 16.69 7.45 -43.21
CA TYR A 100 18.04 7.35 -42.63
C TYR A 100 18.26 5.99 -41.97
N ASN A 101 19.49 5.55 -41.87
CA ASN A 101 19.89 4.36 -41.16
C ASN A 101 20.47 4.68 -39.78
N ASP A 102 20.71 3.64 -38.95
CA ASP A 102 21.22 3.79 -37.58
C ASP A 102 22.61 4.45 -37.57
N LYS A 103 23.46 4.28 -38.56
CA LYS A 103 24.74 4.97 -38.70
C LYS A 103 24.62 6.50 -38.78
N ILE A 104 23.67 6.98 -39.56
CA ILE A 104 23.35 8.40 -39.67
C ILE A 104 22.76 8.91 -38.36
N LYS A 105 21.88 8.12 -37.73
CA LYS A 105 21.31 8.41 -36.42
C LYS A 105 22.43 8.56 -35.37
N ASP A 106 23.33 7.60 -35.26
CA ASP A 106 24.44 7.65 -34.34
C ASP A 106 25.34 8.90 -34.54
N HIS A 107 25.61 9.27 -35.80
CA HIS A 107 26.39 10.44 -36.11
C HIS A 107 25.70 11.76 -35.69
N ALA A 108 24.37 11.86 -35.89
CA ALA A 108 23.60 13.02 -35.47
C ALA A 108 23.53 13.12 -33.91
N LEU A 109 23.18 12.04 -33.25
CA LEU A 109 23.01 12.02 -31.79
C LEU A 109 24.36 12.30 -31.07
N ALA A 110 25.47 11.81 -31.61
CA ALA A 110 26.81 12.05 -31.06
C ALA A 110 27.17 13.52 -30.88
N GLN A 111 26.61 14.41 -31.73
CA GLN A 111 26.90 15.85 -31.63
C GLN A 111 26.40 16.44 -30.29
N GLY A 112 25.38 15.85 -29.66
CA GLY A 112 24.88 16.29 -28.35
C GLY A 112 25.95 16.20 -27.27
N GLU A 113 26.63 15.06 -27.18
CA GLU A 113 27.71 14.82 -26.23
C GLU A 113 28.97 15.65 -26.55
N VAL A 114 29.34 15.78 -27.82
CA VAL A 114 30.46 16.59 -28.27
C VAL A 114 30.27 18.05 -27.87
N LEU A 115 29.11 18.63 -28.19
CA LEU A 115 28.73 19.99 -27.79
C LEU A 115 28.80 20.18 -26.27
N SER A 116 28.25 19.22 -25.52
CA SER A 116 28.25 19.25 -24.04
C SER A 116 29.67 19.25 -23.48
N ALA A 117 30.53 18.30 -23.88
CA ALA A 117 31.87 18.17 -23.35
C ALA A 117 32.75 19.37 -23.71
N LYS A 118 32.65 19.89 -24.95
CA LYS A 118 33.35 21.12 -25.38
C LYS A 118 32.89 22.33 -24.55
N PHE A 119 31.59 22.48 -24.34
CA PHE A 119 31.01 23.59 -23.59
C PHE A 119 31.47 23.59 -22.13
N ILE A 120 31.42 22.45 -21.47
CA ILE A 120 31.86 22.33 -20.08
C ILE A 120 33.34 22.55 -19.95
N SER A 121 34.15 22.03 -20.87
CA SER A 121 35.60 22.29 -20.91
C SER A 121 35.92 23.79 -21.06
N TYR A 122 35.15 24.50 -21.92
CA TYR A 122 35.28 25.94 -22.10
C TYR A 122 34.93 26.70 -20.80
N LEU A 123 33.78 26.39 -20.17
CA LEU A 123 33.37 27.08 -18.96
C LEU A 123 34.30 26.83 -17.76
N LEU A 124 34.83 25.62 -17.63
CA LEU A 124 35.83 25.31 -16.60
C LEU A 124 37.12 26.09 -16.77
N ARG A 125 37.61 26.21 -18.03
CA ARG A 125 38.79 27.07 -18.33
C ARG A 125 38.55 28.53 -18.00
N LYS A 126 37.35 29.05 -18.31
CA LYS A 126 36.93 30.40 -17.94
C LYS A 126 36.92 30.61 -16.40
N ARG A 127 36.73 29.54 -15.62
CA ARG A 127 36.83 29.55 -14.16
C ARG A 127 38.25 29.28 -13.61
N GLY A 128 39.25 29.20 -14.48
CA GLY A 128 40.63 28.96 -14.07
C GLY A 128 40.98 27.49 -13.82
N VAL A 129 40.08 26.55 -14.13
CA VAL A 129 40.37 25.11 -14.06
C VAL A 129 41.02 24.68 -15.36
N LYS A 130 42.19 23.99 -15.26
CA LYS A 130 42.82 23.37 -16.42
C LYS A 130 41.98 22.20 -16.89
N ALA A 131 41.19 22.37 -17.91
CA ALA A 131 40.30 21.34 -18.45
C ALA A 131 40.56 21.11 -19.94
N THR A 132 40.50 19.86 -20.39
CA THR A 132 40.64 19.47 -21.79
C THR A 132 39.41 18.68 -22.27
N PHE A 133 39.02 18.91 -23.52
CA PHE A 133 37.99 18.09 -24.19
C PHE A 133 38.61 16.75 -24.60
N ALA A 134 37.97 15.66 -24.24
CA ALA A 134 38.35 14.29 -24.55
C ALA A 134 37.22 13.57 -25.29
N ASP A 135 37.39 13.39 -26.58
CA ASP A 135 36.43 12.70 -27.45
C ASP A 135 36.63 11.18 -27.33
N SER A 136 35.66 10.49 -26.79
CA SER A 136 35.70 9.04 -26.56
C SER A 136 35.83 8.20 -27.84
N ARG A 137 35.50 8.76 -29.00
CA ARG A 137 35.70 8.12 -30.30
C ARG A 137 37.19 7.88 -30.63
N HIS A 138 38.10 8.58 -29.97
CA HIS A 138 39.54 8.41 -30.14
C HIS A 138 40.10 7.24 -29.34
N PHE A 139 39.36 6.70 -28.39
CA PHE A 139 39.88 5.66 -27.50
C PHE A 139 38.92 4.53 -27.16
N TYR A 140 37.61 4.68 -27.38
CA TYR A 140 36.68 3.54 -27.30
C TYR A 140 36.45 2.96 -28.68
N VAL A 141 36.79 1.68 -28.82
CA VAL A 141 36.66 0.90 -30.05
C VAL A 141 35.48 -0.07 -29.89
N THR A 142 34.57 -0.07 -30.87
CA THR A 142 33.38 -0.95 -30.86
C THR A 142 33.27 -1.82 -32.10
N ASP A 143 32.34 -2.73 -32.11
CA ASP A 143 31.83 -3.33 -33.33
C ASP A 143 31.04 -2.31 -34.18
N SER A 144 30.46 -2.77 -35.31
CA SER A 144 29.67 -1.93 -36.25
C SER A 144 28.15 -2.06 -36.05
N HIS A 145 27.70 -2.43 -34.80
CA HIS A 145 26.27 -2.51 -34.47
C HIS A 145 25.77 -1.11 -34.09
N PHE A 146 25.46 -0.30 -35.11
CA PHE A 146 25.00 1.08 -34.88
C PHE A 146 23.74 1.10 -33.98
N GLY A 147 23.60 2.09 -33.11
CA GLY A 147 22.51 2.27 -32.14
C GLY A 147 22.71 1.51 -30.82
N ASN A 148 23.49 0.41 -30.80
CA ASN A 148 23.78 -0.38 -29.57
C ASN A 148 25.10 -1.16 -29.73
N ALA A 149 26.15 -0.48 -30.04
CA ALA A 149 27.46 -1.07 -30.30
C ALA A 149 28.09 -1.73 -29.08
N GLN A 150 28.77 -2.83 -29.28
CA GLN A 150 29.49 -3.56 -28.23
C GLN A 150 30.95 -3.12 -28.20
N LEU A 151 31.48 -2.92 -26.98
CA LEU A 151 32.89 -2.51 -26.81
C LEU A 151 33.81 -3.68 -27.16
N VAL A 152 34.87 -3.39 -27.89
CA VAL A 152 36.03 -4.29 -28.08
C VAL A 152 37.03 -4.01 -26.96
N GLU A 153 36.95 -4.80 -25.88
CA GLU A 153 37.61 -4.53 -24.59
C GLU A 153 39.11 -4.29 -24.68
N ASP A 154 39.87 -5.25 -25.28
CA ASP A 154 41.32 -5.15 -25.36
C ASP A 154 41.83 -3.92 -26.13
N SER A 155 41.18 -3.60 -27.25
CA SER A 155 41.55 -2.46 -28.06
C SER A 155 41.19 -1.17 -27.34
N SER A 156 40.02 -1.09 -26.74
CA SER A 156 39.57 0.07 -25.98
C SER A 156 40.43 0.32 -24.74
N ALA A 157 40.83 -0.74 -24.03
CA ALA A 157 41.70 -0.62 -22.85
C ALA A 157 43.07 -0.02 -23.23
N LYS A 158 43.73 -0.57 -24.27
CA LYS A 158 45.00 -0.09 -24.74
C LYS A 158 44.95 1.38 -25.21
N SER A 159 43.97 1.71 -26.05
CA SER A 159 43.79 3.07 -26.58
C SER A 159 43.47 4.08 -25.49
N THR A 160 42.60 3.70 -24.51
CA THR A 160 42.24 4.57 -23.38
C THR A 160 43.45 4.86 -22.49
N ILE A 161 44.21 3.84 -22.10
CA ILE A 161 45.42 4.02 -21.28
C ILE A 161 46.43 4.91 -22.03
N GLN A 162 46.69 4.66 -23.33
CA GLN A 162 47.58 5.45 -24.13
C GLN A 162 47.13 6.92 -24.22
N TYR A 163 45.82 7.17 -24.41
CA TYR A 163 45.27 8.52 -24.50
C TYR A 163 45.41 9.28 -23.18
N PHE A 164 45.01 8.66 -22.05
CA PHE A 164 45.04 9.30 -20.73
C PHE A 164 46.50 9.50 -20.20
N THR A 165 47.44 8.67 -20.58
CA THR A 165 48.87 8.86 -20.24
C THR A 165 49.46 10.13 -20.83
N GLN A 166 48.90 10.65 -21.94
CA GLN A 166 49.34 11.90 -22.57
C GLN A 166 48.73 13.16 -21.91
N ILE A 167 47.70 13.01 -21.06
CA ILE A 167 47.08 14.13 -20.36
C ILE A 167 47.88 14.42 -19.07
N PRO A 168 48.36 15.67 -18.88
CA PRO A 168 49.02 16.05 -17.63
C PRO A 168 48.08 15.86 -16.43
N LYS A 169 48.63 15.41 -15.29
CA LYS A 169 47.85 15.11 -14.06
C LYS A 169 47.11 16.31 -13.49
N ASP A 170 47.55 17.53 -13.77
CA ASP A 170 46.90 18.77 -13.34
C ASP A 170 45.83 19.26 -14.33
N VAL A 171 45.53 18.51 -15.39
CA VAL A 171 44.51 18.81 -16.39
C VAL A 171 43.35 17.84 -16.25
N THR A 172 42.13 18.38 -16.06
CA THR A 172 40.90 17.60 -15.93
C THR A 172 40.33 17.25 -17.31
N PRO A 173 40.30 15.97 -17.72
CA PRO A 173 39.65 15.55 -18.95
C PRO A 173 38.12 15.56 -18.81
N ILE A 174 37.46 16.21 -19.79
CA ILE A 174 36.01 16.22 -19.93
C ILE A 174 35.63 15.31 -21.08
N VAL A 175 35.18 14.14 -20.78
CA VAL A 175 34.98 13.00 -21.67
C VAL A 175 33.55 12.97 -22.20
N THR A 176 33.36 12.77 -23.49
CA THR A 176 32.06 12.49 -24.07
C THR A 176 31.57 11.12 -23.61
N GLY A 177 30.35 11.07 -23.02
CA GLY A 177 29.68 9.82 -22.76
C GLY A 177 28.96 9.27 -23.99
N PHE A 178 28.36 8.07 -23.92
CA PHE A 178 27.46 7.47 -24.90
C PHE A 178 28.09 7.10 -26.26
N ILE A 179 29.08 7.80 -26.74
CA ILE A 179 29.65 7.65 -28.08
C ILE A 179 31.00 6.91 -28.09
N ALA A 180 31.27 6.26 -29.21
CA ALA A 180 32.52 5.55 -29.51
C ALA A 180 32.74 5.52 -31.02
N ALA A 181 33.79 4.82 -31.48
CA ALA A 181 33.98 4.56 -32.90
C ALA A 181 34.26 3.06 -33.15
N ASN A 182 33.86 2.56 -34.31
CA ASN A 182 34.30 1.24 -34.77
C ASN A 182 35.74 1.27 -35.30
N ALA A 183 36.27 0.11 -35.69
CA ALA A 183 37.63 -0.02 -36.21
C ALA A 183 37.92 0.79 -37.49
N SER A 184 36.87 1.18 -38.24
CA SER A 184 36.91 2.03 -39.41
C SER A 184 36.86 3.53 -39.09
N GLY A 185 36.76 3.92 -37.82
CA GLY A 185 36.63 5.31 -37.35
C GLY A 185 35.22 5.89 -37.52
N GLU A 186 34.22 5.05 -37.80
CA GLU A 186 32.83 5.48 -37.91
C GLU A 186 32.20 5.62 -36.54
N THR A 187 31.46 6.71 -36.32
CA THR A 187 30.80 6.99 -35.04
C THR A 187 29.73 5.93 -34.71
N THR A 188 29.79 5.35 -33.52
CA THR A 188 28.82 4.41 -32.96
C THR A 188 28.28 4.91 -31.61
N THR A 189 27.12 4.42 -31.19
CA THR A 189 26.56 4.71 -29.86
C THR A 189 26.39 3.44 -29.03
N LEU A 190 26.56 3.57 -27.71
CA LEU A 190 26.52 2.44 -26.74
C LEU A 190 25.12 2.05 -26.28
N GLY A 191 24.08 2.61 -26.92
CA GLY A 191 22.69 2.33 -26.61
C GLY A 191 22.19 3.00 -25.32
N ARG A 192 21.07 2.52 -24.78
CA ARG A 192 20.44 3.11 -23.58
C ARG A 192 21.40 3.15 -22.38
N ASN A 193 21.37 4.27 -21.64
CA ASN A 193 22.30 4.56 -20.54
C ASN A 193 23.79 4.57 -20.93
N GLY A 194 24.09 4.79 -22.21
CA GLY A 194 25.45 4.75 -22.74
C GLY A 194 26.46 5.67 -22.03
N SER A 195 26.04 6.86 -21.55
CA SER A 195 26.95 7.74 -20.80
C SER A 195 27.30 7.17 -19.41
N ASN A 196 26.37 6.44 -18.73
CA ASN A 196 26.68 5.73 -17.50
C ASN A 196 27.66 4.59 -17.79
N TYR A 197 27.41 3.85 -18.87
CA TYR A 197 28.30 2.76 -19.31
C TYR A 197 29.68 3.26 -19.69
N SER A 198 29.79 4.38 -20.44
CA SER A 198 31.09 5.04 -20.74
C SER A 198 31.88 5.38 -19.48
N ALA A 199 31.20 5.91 -18.46
CA ALA A 199 31.83 6.24 -17.17
C ALA A 199 32.34 5.00 -16.44
N SER A 200 31.57 3.89 -16.48
CA SER A 200 31.96 2.62 -15.85
C SER A 200 33.15 1.97 -16.57
N ILE A 201 33.14 1.99 -17.92
CA ILE A 201 34.29 1.54 -18.73
C ILE A 201 35.51 2.34 -18.38
N LEU A 202 35.39 3.68 -18.34
CA LEU A 202 36.51 4.56 -18.02
C LEU A 202 37.07 4.26 -16.62
N ALA A 203 36.17 4.15 -15.63
CA ALA A 203 36.58 3.83 -14.26
C ALA A 203 37.30 2.47 -14.17
N SER A 204 36.76 1.45 -14.87
CA SER A 204 37.33 0.10 -14.91
C SER A 204 38.72 0.08 -15.55
N ILE A 205 38.90 0.72 -16.74
CA ILE A 205 40.17 0.73 -17.48
C ILE A 205 41.26 1.51 -16.72
N LEU A 206 40.89 2.64 -16.11
CA LEU A 206 41.83 3.49 -15.37
C LEU A 206 41.99 3.09 -13.90
N GLU A 207 41.37 1.98 -13.47
CA GLU A 207 41.38 1.49 -12.09
C GLU A 207 41.07 2.59 -11.07
N ALA A 208 39.97 3.30 -11.30
CA ALA A 208 39.56 4.43 -10.50
C ALA A 208 39.26 4.03 -9.04
N GLU A 209 39.53 4.93 -8.09
CA GLU A 209 39.22 4.73 -6.68
C GLU A 209 37.72 4.65 -6.41
N GLU A 210 36.91 5.40 -7.19
CA GLU A 210 35.47 5.49 -7.07
C GLU A 210 34.87 6.09 -8.35
N LEU A 211 33.72 5.55 -8.79
CA LEU A 211 32.86 6.21 -9.78
C LEU A 211 31.75 6.95 -9.05
N GLN A 212 31.65 8.25 -9.28
CA GLN A 212 30.59 9.11 -8.72
C GLN A 212 29.58 9.47 -9.81
N ASN A 213 28.38 8.90 -9.76
CA ASN A 213 27.31 9.18 -10.70
C ASN A 213 26.35 10.25 -10.12
N TYR A 214 26.46 11.44 -10.61
CA TYR A 214 25.62 12.58 -10.24
C TYR A 214 24.32 12.60 -11.07
N THR A 215 23.20 12.56 -10.37
CA THR A 215 21.86 12.54 -10.95
C THR A 215 20.95 13.57 -10.26
N HIS A 216 19.65 13.55 -10.54
CA HIS A 216 18.67 14.46 -9.94
C HIS A 216 17.94 13.87 -8.72
N VAL A 217 18.27 12.63 -8.33
CA VAL A 217 17.69 11.95 -7.15
C VAL A 217 18.74 11.79 -6.05
N ASP A 218 18.27 11.69 -4.80
CA ASP A 218 19.13 11.66 -3.61
C ASP A 218 19.93 10.35 -3.46
N GLY A 219 19.60 9.32 -4.24
CA GLY A 219 20.20 7.99 -4.20
C GLY A 219 19.18 6.93 -4.56
N ILE A 220 19.43 5.69 -4.12
CA ILE A 220 18.52 4.56 -4.28
C ILE A 220 17.66 4.47 -3.03
N PHE A 221 16.35 4.31 -3.23
CA PHE A 221 15.36 4.23 -2.16
C PHE A 221 14.84 2.79 -1.99
N THR A 222 14.26 2.51 -0.83
CA THR A 222 13.62 1.22 -0.53
C THR A 222 12.41 0.92 -1.43
N ALA A 223 11.79 1.95 -2.02
CA ALA A 223 10.80 1.90 -3.09
C ALA A 223 10.82 3.24 -3.85
N ASN A 224 10.07 3.35 -4.96
CA ASN A 224 9.89 4.62 -5.65
C ASN A 224 9.15 5.63 -4.75
N PRO A 225 9.75 6.79 -4.36
CA PRO A 225 9.11 7.77 -3.50
C PRO A 225 7.82 8.40 -4.07
N GLU A 226 7.64 8.36 -5.39
CA GLU A 226 6.39 8.83 -6.03
C GLU A 226 5.21 7.90 -5.75
N LEU A 227 5.47 6.59 -5.56
CA LEU A 227 4.47 5.58 -5.22
C LEU A 227 4.35 5.37 -3.72
N VAL A 228 5.49 5.45 -3.01
CA VAL A 228 5.60 5.21 -1.56
C VAL A 228 6.23 6.44 -0.91
N PRO A 229 5.44 7.39 -0.38
CA PRO A 229 5.97 8.61 0.23
C PRO A 229 6.92 8.37 1.41
N ASP A 230 6.77 7.24 2.09
CA ASP A 230 7.59 6.85 3.25
C ASP A 230 8.86 6.06 2.87
N ALA A 231 9.18 5.95 1.57
CA ALA A 231 10.38 5.27 1.10
C ALA A 231 11.66 5.92 1.67
N LYS A 232 12.57 5.09 2.18
CA LYS A 232 13.82 5.54 2.80
C LYS A 232 14.99 5.36 1.83
N ILE A 233 15.97 6.27 1.92
CA ILE A 233 17.20 6.15 1.15
C ILE A 233 18.06 4.99 1.69
N ILE A 234 18.59 4.19 0.78
CA ILE A 234 19.51 3.09 1.08
C ILE A 234 20.92 3.66 1.00
N ARG A 235 21.63 3.67 2.12
CA ARG A 235 22.98 4.27 2.18
C ARG A 235 24.07 3.37 1.59
N GLN A 236 23.85 2.06 1.60
CA GLN A 236 24.82 1.10 1.06
C GLN A 236 24.13 -0.13 0.47
N LEU A 237 24.59 -0.58 -0.68
CA LEU A 237 24.18 -1.80 -1.39
C LEU A 237 25.42 -2.61 -1.79
N SER A 238 25.26 -3.91 -1.91
CA SER A 238 26.23 -4.75 -2.60
C SER A 238 26.10 -4.62 -4.12
N PHE A 239 27.12 -5.05 -4.88
CA PHE A 239 27.02 -5.07 -6.34
C PHE A 239 25.92 -6.03 -6.82
N GLU A 240 25.74 -7.17 -6.13
CA GLU A 240 24.71 -8.14 -6.45
C GLU A 240 23.32 -7.58 -6.23
N GLU A 241 23.06 -6.95 -5.08
CA GLU A 241 21.80 -6.27 -4.80
C GLU A 241 21.50 -5.16 -5.83
N ALA A 242 22.51 -4.36 -6.15
CA ALA A 242 22.38 -3.29 -7.14
C ALA A 242 22.12 -3.84 -8.56
N ASN A 243 22.72 -4.98 -8.92
CA ASN A 243 22.46 -5.64 -10.21
C ASN A 243 21.04 -6.20 -10.30
N GLU A 244 20.54 -6.82 -9.23
CA GLU A 244 19.15 -7.27 -9.16
C GLU A 244 18.18 -6.08 -9.33
N LEU A 245 18.41 -4.98 -8.60
CA LEU A 245 17.61 -3.76 -8.75
C LEU A 245 17.66 -3.18 -10.17
N ALA A 246 18.83 -3.20 -10.81
CA ALA A 246 19.01 -2.72 -12.17
C ALA A 246 18.24 -3.51 -13.22
N ASN A 247 18.04 -4.82 -12.98
CA ASN A 247 17.31 -5.72 -13.88
C ASN A 247 15.78 -5.58 -13.71
N PHE A 248 15.33 -5.15 -12.53
CA PHE A 248 13.91 -5.12 -12.19
C PHE A 248 13.32 -3.70 -12.07
N GLY A 249 13.82 -2.72 -12.87
CA GLY A 249 13.07 -1.50 -13.14
C GLY A 249 13.50 -0.24 -12.41
N THR A 250 14.69 -0.20 -11.82
CA THR A 250 15.20 1.09 -11.34
C THR A 250 15.70 1.92 -12.52
N SER A 251 15.14 3.11 -12.73
CA SER A 251 15.60 4.04 -13.77
C SER A 251 17.01 4.61 -13.52
N ILE A 252 17.56 4.42 -12.32
CA ILE A 252 18.81 5.02 -11.84
C ILE A 252 20.02 4.14 -12.15
N LEU A 253 19.84 2.82 -12.11
CA LEU A 253 20.88 1.82 -12.38
C LEU A 253 20.55 1.03 -13.64
N HIS A 254 21.59 0.57 -14.31
CA HIS A 254 21.49 -0.35 -15.44
C HIS A 254 22.57 -1.41 -15.31
N ALA A 255 22.25 -2.67 -15.60
CA ALA A 255 23.19 -3.79 -15.46
C ALA A 255 24.52 -3.57 -16.19
N LYS A 256 24.48 -3.05 -17.43
CA LYS A 256 25.68 -2.68 -18.20
C LYS A 256 26.63 -1.73 -17.44
N THR A 257 26.09 -0.88 -16.55
CA THR A 257 26.90 0.05 -15.74
C THR A 257 27.60 -0.65 -14.57
N ILE A 258 27.01 -1.70 -14.03
CA ILE A 258 27.51 -2.37 -12.82
C ILE A 258 28.62 -3.38 -13.17
N ILE A 259 28.48 -4.10 -14.28
CA ILE A 259 29.36 -5.21 -14.66
C ILE A 259 30.85 -4.81 -14.71
N PRO A 260 31.28 -3.73 -15.40
CA PRO A 260 32.70 -3.34 -15.45
C PRO A 260 33.29 -2.96 -14.09
N LEU A 261 32.43 -2.44 -13.19
CA LEU A 261 32.84 -2.04 -11.85
C LEU A 261 32.95 -3.23 -10.89
N LEU A 262 32.04 -4.21 -11.03
CA LEU A 262 32.02 -5.44 -10.23
C LEU A 262 33.32 -6.24 -10.44
N GLU A 263 33.76 -6.41 -11.68
CA GLU A 263 34.98 -7.16 -12.02
C GLU A 263 36.25 -6.57 -11.38
N LYS A 264 36.31 -5.25 -11.28
CA LYS A 264 37.43 -4.51 -10.70
C LYS A 264 37.19 -4.07 -9.25
N LYS A 265 36.02 -4.39 -8.68
CA LYS A 265 35.60 -4.01 -7.31
C LYS A 265 35.64 -2.50 -7.06
N ILE A 266 35.38 -1.69 -8.09
CA ILE A 266 35.40 -0.23 -8.01
C ILE A 266 34.09 0.28 -7.42
N PRO A 267 34.08 0.98 -6.28
CA PRO A 267 32.86 1.52 -5.68
C PRO A 267 32.13 2.49 -6.61
N LEU A 268 30.81 2.37 -6.67
CA LEU A 268 29.92 3.30 -7.37
C LEU A 268 29.11 4.07 -6.35
N ARG A 269 29.16 5.40 -6.43
CA ARG A 269 28.33 6.26 -5.57
C ARG A 269 27.29 7.02 -6.39
N ILE A 270 26.03 6.92 -6.02
CA ILE A 270 24.93 7.67 -6.61
C ILE A 270 24.70 8.92 -5.77
N LEU A 271 24.79 10.08 -6.40
CA LEU A 271 24.76 11.39 -5.75
C LEU A 271 23.73 12.31 -6.40
N ASN A 272 23.15 13.23 -5.60
CA ASN A 272 22.28 14.27 -6.14
C ASN A 272 23.11 15.53 -6.47
N THR A 273 23.05 15.94 -7.74
CA THR A 273 23.71 17.19 -8.20
C THR A 273 23.26 18.40 -7.40
N PHE A 274 21.98 18.47 -7.04
CA PHE A 274 21.37 19.62 -6.32
C PHE A 274 21.56 19.59 -4.80
N LYS A 275 22.10 18.47 -4.28
CA LYS A 275 22.43 18.26 -2.85
C LYS A 275 23.84 17.67 -2.73
N PRO A 276 24.90 18.39 -3.13
CA PRO A 276 26.25 17.84 -3.28
C PRO A 276 26.87 17.36 -1.97
N ASN A 277 26.34 17.82 -0.81
CA ASN A 277 26.82 17.44 0.52
C ASN A 277 26.15 16.17 1.08
N ASP A 278 25.11 15.62 0.40
CA ASP A 278 24.51 14.33 0.82
C ASP A 278 25.44 13.18 0.40
N ALA A 279 25.58 12.18 1.28
CA ALA A 279 26.42 11.02 1.05
C ALA A 279 25.89 10.09 -0.07
N GLY A 280 24.62 10.23 -0.43
CA GLY A 280 23.95 9.41 -1.44
C GLY A 280 23.90 7.93 -1.09
N THR A 281 23.95 7.07 -2.11
CA THR A 281 24.02 5.61 -2.00
C THR A 281 25.36 5.11 -2.49
N LEU A 282 26.08 4.35 -1.68
CA LEU A 282 27.33 3.67 -2.02
C LEU A 282 27.04 2.22 -2.44
N ILE A 283 27.51 1.82 -3.61
CA ILE A 283 27.50 0.44 -4.10
C ILE A 283 28.93 -0.07 -4.05
N CYS A 284 29.19 -1.10 -3.29
CA CYS A 284 30.53 -1.66 -3.10
C CYS A 284 30.46 -3.15 -2.78
N GLU A 285 31.61 -3.80 -2.62
CA GLU A 285 31.69 -5.17 -2.14
C GLU A 285 31.04 -5.28 -0.74
N ALA A 286 30.22 -6.28 -0.53
CA ALA A 286 29.56 -6.49 0.76
C ALA A 286 30.60 -6.80 1.85
N LYS A 287 30.66 -5.96 2.89
CA LYS A 287 31.54 -6.21 4.05
C LYS A 287 30.93 -7.17 5.06
N ASP A 288 29.61 -7.26 5.12
CA ASP A 288 28.85 -8.15 5.99
C ASP A 288 27.58 -8.61 5.27
N ASN A 289 27.16 -9.86 5.49
CA ASN A 289 25.85 -10.38 5.07
C ASN A 289 24.76 -9.70 5.91
N ILE A 290 24.41 -8.48 5.58
CA ILE A 290 23.22 -7.83 6.14
C ILE A 290 22.03 -8.49 5.46
N GLY A 291 21.56 -9.61 6.08
CA GLY A 291 20.36 -10.30 5.60
C GLY A 291 19.12 -9.41 5.59
N GLY A 292 18.13 -9.80 4.81
CA GLY A 292 16.82 -9.13 4.74
C GLY A 292 16.55 -8.40 3.42
N ILE A 293 15.31 -8.01 3.23
CA ILE A 293 14.84 -7.34 2.02
C ILE A 293 15.41 -5.91 1.99
N ARG A 294 15.96 -5.51 0.84
CA ARG A 294 16.66 -4.23 0.66
C ARG A 294 15.82 -3.18 -0.04
N ALA A 295 15.07 -3.58 -1.07
CA ALA A 295 14.29 -2.66 -1.84
C ALA A 295 13.14 -3.37 -2.58
N ILE A 296 12.18 -2.57 -2.99
CA ILE A 296 11.08 -2.94 -3.88
C ILE A 296 11.22 -2.11 -5.14
N SER A 297 11.28 -2.78 -6.28
CA SER A 297 11.25 -2.14 -7.58
C SER A 297 9.96 -2.48 -8.33
N VAL A 298 9.65 -1.66 -9.34
CA VAL A 298 8.40 -1.77 -10.09
C VAL A 298 8.71 -1.74 -11.58
N LEU A 299 8.11 -2.69 -12.31
CA LEU A 299 8.06 -2.67 -13.77
C LEU A 299 6.63 -2.42 -14.21
N GLU A 300 6.44 -1.44 -15.07
CA GLU A 300 5.13 -1.08 -15.63
C GLU A 300 5.09 -1.36 -17.14
N ASN A 301 3.87 -1.34 -17.69
CA ASN A 301 3.63 -1.50 -19.12
C ASN A 301 4.01 -2.87 -19.67
N TYR A 302 3.66 -3.92 -18.93
CA TYR A 302 3.77 -5.31 -19.34
C TYR A 302 2.40 -5.93 -19.60
N ALA A 303 2.41 -7.06 -20.29
CA ALA A 303 1.28 -7.97 -20.47
C ALA A 303 1.70 -9.38 -20.10
N LEU A 304 0.79 -10.13 -19.48
CA LEU A 304 0.96 -11.55 -19.18
C LEU A 304 0.32 -12.37 -20.30
N VAL A 305 1.13 -13.14 -20.99
CA VAL A 305 0.72 -14.11 -22.00
C VAL A 305 0.72 -15.49 -21.36
N ILE A 306 -0.35 -16.25 -21.54
CA ILE A 306 -0.51 -17.58 -20.94
C ILE A 306 -0.87 -18.56 -22.06
N LEU A 307 -0.06 -19.60 -22.21
CA LEU A 307 -0.36 -20.75 -23.05
C LEU A 307 -0.87 -21.87 -22.15
N GLU A 308 -2.08 -22.36 -22.40
CA GLU A 308 -2.70 -23.42 -21.61
C GLU A 308 -3.12 -24.60 -22.46
N GLY A 309 -2.95 -25.83 -21.94
CA GLY A 309 -3.40 -27.03 -22.63
C GLY A 309 -3.16 -28.31 -21.85
N ARG A 310 -4.11 -29.25 -21.91
CA ARG A 310 -3.98 -30.56 -21.26
C ARG A 310 -2.94 -31.46 -21.94
N GLY A 311 -2.73 -31.25 -23.22
CA GLY A 311 -1.78 -32.03 -24.05
C GLY A 311 -0.35 -31.51 -23.99
N LEU A 312 -0.07 -30.47 -23.20
CA LEU A 312 1.29 -29.97 -22.95
C LEU A 312 2.05 -30.85 -21.97
N LEU A 313 1.35 -31.57 -21.12
CA LEU A 313 1.93 -32.46 -20.10
C LEU A 313 2.83 -33.54 -20.71
N GLY A 314 4.10 -33.54 -20.32
CA GLY A 314 5.08 -34.55 -20.79
C GLY A 314 5.55 -34.40 -22.24
N LYS A 315 5.13 -33.36 -22.96
CA LYS A 315 5.63 -33.08 -24.33
C LYS A 315 6.98 -32.36 -24.25
N VAL A 316 8.02 -33.04 -24.70
CA VAL A 316 9.38 -32.47 -24.79
C VAL A 316 9.42 -31.37 -25.86
N GLY A 317 10.01 -30.22 -25.53
CA GLY A 317 10.31 -29.14 -26.48
C GLY A 317 9.21 -28.11 -26.66
N VAL A 318 8.16 -28.10 -25.83
CA VAL A 318 7.13 -27.03 -25.85
C VAL A 318 7.74 -25.65 -25.61
N ASP A 319 8.61 -25.53 -24.58
CA ASP A 319 9.29 -24.27 -24.26
C ASP A 319 10.15 -23.77 -25.42
N ALA A 320 10.88 -24.69 -26.06
CA ALA A 320 11.70 -24.35 -27.24
C ALA A 320 10.86 -23.80 -28.39
N ARG A 321 9.65 -24.31 -28.60
CA ARG A 321 8.72 -23.83 -29.63
C ARG A 321 8.21 -22.42 -29.27
N ILE A 322 7.82 -22.18 -27.99
CA ILE A 322 7.38 -20.88 -27.51
C ILE A 322 8.46 -19.83 -27.74
N PHE A 323 9.67 -20.07 -27.23
CA PHE A 323 10.75 -19.08 -27.30
C PHE A 323 11.28 -18.88 -28.72
N ARG A 324 11.25 -19.90 -29.57
CA ARG A 324 11.59 -19.78 -30.98
C ARG A 324 10.56 -18.89 -31.72
N ALA A 325 9.27 -19.10 -31.49
CA ALA A 325 8.23 -18.26 -32.11
C ALA A 325 8.32 -16.80 -31.69
N LEU A 326 8.59 -16.55 -30.39
CA LEU A 326 8.79 -15.20 -29.88
C LEU A 326 10.10 -14.54 -30.39
N ALA A 327 11.19 -15.30 -30.47
CA ALA A 327 12.46 -14.83 -31.02
C ALA A 327 12.35 -14.45 -32.52
N GLN A 328 11.66 -15.26 -33.31
CA GLN A 328 11.38 -14.96 -34.74
C GLN A 328 10.50 -13.71 -34.91
N ALA A 329 9.68 -13.43 -33.91
CA ALA A 329 8.88 -12.21 -33.84
C ALA A 329 9.64 -11.02 -33.20
N GLU A 330 10.92 -11.17 -32.85
CA GLU A 330 11.75 -10.17 -32.18
C GLU A 330 11.15 -9.66 -30.85
N ILE A 331 10.53 -10.58 -30.09
CA ILE A 331 9.88 -10.26 -28.82
C ILE A 331 10.74 -10.74 -27.66
N SER A 332 11.07 -9.82 -26.75
CA SER A 332 11.80 -10.11 -25.52
C SER A 332 10.85 -10.56 -24.43
N VAL A 333 11.22 -11.63 -23.69
CA VAL A 333 10.50 -12.16 -22.54
C VAL A 333 11.20 -11.75 -21.24
N SER A 334 10.43 -11.24 -20.27
CA SER A 334 11.00 -10.71 -19.02
C SER A 334 10.94 -11.70 -17.86
N ILE A 335 9.78 -12.34 -17.63
CA ILE A 335 9.55 -13.31 -16.56
C ILE A 335 8.86 -14.51 -17.16
N ILE A 336 9.27 -15.72 -16.74
CA ILE A 336 8.70 -16.98 -17.17
C ILE A 336 8.26 -17.73 -15.93
N SER A 337 7.05 -18.28 -15.93
CA SER A 337 6.54 -19.15 -14.88
C SER A 337 5.84 -20.35 -15.50
N GLN A 338 6.26 -21.52 -15.08
CA GLN A 338 5.68 -22.79 -15.50
C GLN A 338 5.20 -23.55 -14.26
N GLY A 339 3.93 -23.96 -14.27
CA GLY A 339 3.41 -24.80 -13.19
C GLY A 339 3.95 -26.24 -13.28
N SER A 340 4.10 -26.90 -12.13
CA SER A 340 4.56 -28.31 -12.06
C SER A 340 3.65 -29.30 -12.81
N SER A 341 2.44 -28.90 -13.15
CA SER A 341 1.51 -29.69 -13.97
C SER A 341 1.81 -29.64 -15.48
N GLU A 342 2.75 -28.78 -15.90
CA GLU A 342 3.09 -28.49 -17.31
C GLU A 342 1.87 -28.14 -18.20
N ARG A 343 0.73 -27.78 -17.54
CA ARG A 343 -0.53 -27.46 -18.25
C ARG A 343 -0.67 -26.00 -18.62
N GLY A 344 0.19 -25.15 -18.10
CA GLY A 344 0.16 -23.71 -18.36
C GLY A 344 1.54 -23.09 -18.20
N ILE A 345 1.93 -22.29 -19.18
CA ILE A 345 3.15 -21.51 -19.19
C ILE A 345 2.76 -20.05 -19.32
N GLY A 346 3.07 -19.26 -18.28
CA GLY A 346 2.85 -17.83 -18.26
C GLY A 346 4.17 -17.08 -18.43
N PHE A 347 4.20 -16.01 -19.21
CA PHE A 347 5.36 -15.16 -19.38
C PHE A 347 4.99 -13.72 -19.64
N LEU A 348 5.89 -12.82 -19.29
CA LEU A 348 5.70 -11.39 -19.44
C LEU A 348 6.42 -10.85 -20.68
N VAL A 349 5.70 -10.06 -21.46
CA VAL A 349 6.23 -9.27 -22.58
C VAL A 349 5.87 -7.80 -22.41
N ALA A 350 6.58 -6.89 -23.08
CA ALA A 350 6.19 -5.49 -23.11
C ALA A 350 4.77 -5.35 -23.67
N ASN A 351 3.94 -4.49 -23.07
CA ASN A 351 2.54 -4.35 -23.47
C ASN A 351 2.33 -4.00 -24.95
N LYS A 352 3.28 -3.26 -25.56
CA LYS A 352 3.29 -2.95 -27.00
C LYS A 352 3.44 -4.17 -27.89
N ASP A 353 4.09 -5.23 -27.41
CA ASP A 353 4.39 -6.45 -28.14
C ASP A 353 3.35 -7.57 -27.85
N ALA A 354 2.41 -7.33 -26.95
CA ALA A 354 1.48 -8.32 -26.42
C ALA A 354 0.63 -9.02 -27.50
N GLN A 355 0.03 -8.26 -28.42
CA GLN A 355 -0.77 -8.80 -29.51
C GLN A 355 0.08 -9.56 -30.53
N LYS A 356 1.28 -9.06 -30.83
CA LYS A 356 2.24 -9.73 -31.72
C LYS A 356 2.69 -11.05 -31.11
N ALA A 357 2.95 -11.10 -29.79
CA ALA A 357 3.29 -12.33 -29.07
C ALA A 357 2.16 -13.35 -29.14
N LYS A 358 0.93 -12.94 -28.84
CA LYS A 358 -0.25 -13.79 -28.94
C LYS A 358 -0.41 -14.41 -30.34
N GLN A 359 -0.36 -13.60 -31.40
CA GLN A 359 -0.48 -14.05 -32.78
C GLN A 359 0.64 -15.00 -33.19
N ALA A 360 1.88 -14.74 -32.77
CA ALA A 360 3.01 -15.63 -33.05
C ALA A 360 2.81 -17.02 -32.43
N LEU A 361 2.31 -17.08 -31.20
CA LEU A 361 2.02 -18.35 -30.51
C LEU A 361 0.78 -19.05 -31.09
N GLU A 362 -0.29 -18.34 -31.41
CA GLU A 362 -1.47 -18.92 -32.02
C GLU A 362 -1.14 -19.61 -33.38
N ARG A 363 -0.23 -19.01 -34.16
CA ARG A 363 0.29 -19.62 -35.42
C ARG A 363 1.15 -20.85 -35.13
N GLU A 364 2.08 -20.79 -34.18
CA GLU A 364 2.99 -21.88 -33.83
C GLU A 364 2.23 -23.09 -33.30
N PHE A 365 1.16 -22.87 -32.53
CA PHE A 365 0.38 -23.92 -31.87
C PHE A 365 -0.98 -24.21 -32.55
N GLU A 366 -1.22 -23.75 -33.78
CA GLU A 366 -2.48 -23.92 -34.50
C GLU A 366 -2.94 -25.38 -34.58
N LEU A 367 -2.04 -26.30 -34.90
CA LEU A 367 -2.33 -27.72 -34.96
C LEU A 367 -2.61 -28.33 -33.56
N ASP A 368 -1.91 -27.87 -32.53
CA ASP A 368 -2.13 -28.34 -31.17
C ASP A 368 -3.46 -27.82 -30.59
N VAL A 369 -3.94 -26.65 -31.02
CA VAL A 369 -5.28 -26.15 -30.71
C VAL A 369 -6.34 -26.97 -31.42
N TYR A 370 -6.14 -27.29 -32.72
CA TYR A 370 -7.05 -28.14 -33.48
C TYR A 370 -7.18 -29.55 -32.89
N SER A 371 -6.08 -30.14 -32.41
CA SER A 371 -6.07 -31.46 -31.73
C SER A 371 -6.58 -31.40 -30.28
N HIS A 372 -6.96 -30.26 -29.76
CA HIS A 372 -7.33 -30.01 -28.37
C HIS A 372 -6.22 -30.29 -27.33
N ASP A 373 -4.96 -30.34 -27.74
CA ASP A 373 -3.81 -30.47 -26.87
C ASP A 373 -3.51 -29.14 -26.18
N VAL A 374 -3.71 -28.03 -26.91
CA VAL A 374 -3.64 -26.65 -26.40
C VAL A 374 -5.06 -26.05 -26.35
N SER A 375 -5.41 -25.48 -25.18
CA SER A 375 -6.71 -24.81 -25.00
C SER A 375 -6.76 -23.44 -25.68
N GLY A 376 -5.61 -22.79 -25.81
CA GLY A 376 -5.46 -21.50 -26.48
C GLY A 376 -4.37 -20.64 -25.82
N VAL A 377 -4.23 -19.43 -26.38
CA VAL A 377 -3.34 -18.38 -25.85
C VAL A 377 -4.19 -17.26 -25.24
N SER A 378 -4.13 -17.11 -23.93
CA SER A 378 -4.79 -16.02 -23.23
C SER A 378 -3.84 -14.85 -22.99
N LEU A 379 -4.39 -13.63 -22.86
CA LEU A 379 -3.65 -12.40 -22.70
C LEU A 379 -4.29 -11.54 -21.63
N VAL A 380 -3.51 -11.19 -20.60
CA VAL A 380 -3.87 -10.20 -19.60
C VAL A 380 -3.02 -8.94 -19.84
N GLN A 381 -3.65 -7.91 -20.37
CA GLN A 381 -3.00 -6.63 -20.65
C GLN A 381 -2.92 -5.77 -19.39
N GLU A 382 -2.08 -4.73 -19.44
CA GLU A 382 -1.91 -3.76 -18.37
C GLU A 382 -1.62 -4.41 -17.01
N VAL A 383 -0.55 -5.17 -16.95
CA VAL A 383 -0.01 -5.70 -15.70
C VAL A 383 1.24 -4.95 -15.28
N GLY A 384 1.48 -4.94 -13.98
CA GLY A 384 2.71 -4.45 -13.37
C GLY A 384 3.39 -5.55 -12.57
N VAL A 385 4.69 -5.41 -12.39
CA VAL A 385 5.50 -6.33 -11.58
C VAL A 385 6.04 -5.58 -10.38
N VAL A 386 5.84 -6.14 -9.21
CA VAL A 386 6.49 -5.71 -7.97
C VAL A 386 7.60 -6.71 -7.67
N SER A 387 8.85 -6.27 -7.74
CA SER A 387 10.02 -7.10 -7.46
C SER A 387 10.59 -6.76 -6.09
N ILE A 388 10.65 -7.75 -5.21
CA ILE A 388 11.18 -7.65 -3.85
C ILE A 388 12.61 -8.16 -3.89
N VAL A 389 13.58 -7.26 -3.69
CA VAL A 389 15.01 -7.54 -3.79
C VAL A 389 15.64 -7.62 -2.40
N GLY A 390 16.37 -8.69 -2.13
CA GLY A 390 17.08 -8.93 -0.88
C GLY A 390 17.17 -10.40 -0.56
N GLN A 391 17.89 -10.73 0.51
CA GLN A 391 18.07 -12.11 0.95
C GLN A 391 17.00 -12.50 1.96
N ASN A 392 16.58 -13.74 1.90
CA ASN A 392 15.70 -14.49 2.78
C ASN A 392 14.22 -14.46 2.41
N LEU A 393 13.86 -15.44 1.56
CA LEU A 393 12.47 -15.70 1.18
C LEU A 393 11.59 -16.24 2.34
N ALA A 394 12.20 -16.56 3.47
CA ALA A 394 11.45 -17.02 4.63
C ALA A 394 10.44 -15.97 5.14
N ASP A 395 10.71 -14.70 4.86
CA ASP A 395 9.84 -13.59 5.26
C ASP A 395 8.81 -13.18 4.17
N PHE A 396 8.69 -13.94 3.07
CA PHE A 396 7.76 -13.61 1.98
C PHE A 396 6.28 -13.87 2.33
N ASP A 397 6.01 -14.67 3.35
CA ASP A 397 4.65 -14.92 3.84
C ASP A 397 3.94 -13.62 4.26
N LYS A 398 4.64 -12.70 4.91
CA LYS A 398 4.10 -11.40 5.35
C LYS A 398 3.63 -10.52 4.19
N PRO A 399 4.47 -10.20 3.18
CA PRO A 399 4.05 -9.48 1.98
C PRO A 399 2.88 -10.14 1.25
N TYR A 400 2.90 -11.45 1.09
CA TYR A 400 1.83 -12.18 0.43
C TYR A 400 0.50 -12.07 1.19
N ASN A 401 0.52 -12.31 2.50
CA ASN A 401 -0.68 -12.19 3.33
C ASN A 401 -1.23 -10.76 3.35
N ALA A 402 -0.35 -9.76 3.34
CA ALA A 402 -0.75 -8.36 3.27
C ALA A 402 -1.45 -8.01 1.94
N LEU A 403 -0.96 -8.53 0.82
CA LEU A 403 -1.64 -8.39 -0.48
C LEU A 403 -3.05 -8.97 -0.45
N ILE A 404 -3.18 -10.22 0.00
CA ILE A 404 -4.49 -10.90 0.05
C ILE A 404 -5.47 -10.18 0.98
N ARG A 405 -5.02 -9.75 2.17
CA ARG A 405 -5.84 -8.96 3.10
C ARG A 405 -6.32 -7.63 2.51
N ASN A 406 -5.53 -7.02 1.64
CA ASN A 406 -5.89 -5.80 0.94
C ASN A 406 -6.57 -6.05 -0.42
N GLN A 407 -7.00 -7.29 -0.70
CA GLN A 407 -7.69 -7.71 -1.93
C GLN A 407 -6.87 -7.46 -3.20
N VAL A 408 -5.55 -7.49 -3.09
CA VAL A 408 -4.65 -7.52 -4.23
C VAL A 408 -4.29 -8.97 -4.51
N ILE A 409 -4.90 -9.55 -5.53
CA ILE A 409 -4.68 -10.95 -5.89
C ILE A 409 -3.57 -11.01 -6.93
N PRO A 410 -2.41 -11.64 -6.62
CA PRO A 410 -1.35 -11.83 -7.58
C PRO A 410 -1.81 -12.70 -8.77
N LEU A 411 -1.49 -12.27 -9.97
CA LEU A 411 -1.72 -13.04 -11.20
C LEU A 411 -0.65 -14.12 -11.39
N LEU A 412 0.58 -13.81 -10.96
CA LEU A 412 1.73 -14.69 -11.03
C LEU A 412 2.73 -14.29 -9.96
N ILE A 413 3.39 -15.29 -9.36
CA ILE A 413 4.51 -15.10 -8.44
C ILE A 413 5.68 -15.90 -8.99
N ASN A 414 6.84 -15.27 -9.10
CA ASN A 414 8.07 -15.90 -9.54
C ASN A 414 9.21 -15.63 -8.55
N ASN A 415 9.95 -16.67 -8.22
CA ASN A 415 11.15 -16.58 -7.42
C ASN A 415 12.38 -16.74 -8.33
N SER A 416 13.37 -15.86 -8.17
CA SER A 416 14.64 -16.03 -8.88
C SER A 416 15.37 -17.31 -8.42
N ALA A 417 16.08 -17.96 -9.34
CA ALA A 417 16.88 -19.15 -9.04
C ALA A 417 17.94 -18.89 -7.95
N THR A 418 18.37 -17.65 -7.79
CA THR A 418 19.34 -17.21 -6.77
C THR A 418 18.70 -17.03 -5.38
N GLY A 419 17.36 -17.06 -5.28
CA GLY A 419 16.62 -16.75 -4.05
C GLY A 419 16.70 -15.29 -3.61
N ARG A 420 17.26 -14.38 -4.44
CA ARG A 420 17.50 -12.98 -4.10
C ARG A 420 16.39 -12.04 -4.56
N ASN A 421 15.41 -12.54 -5.30
CA ASN A 421 14.32 -11.75 -5.84
C ASN A 421 13.03 -12.57 -5.90
N VAL A 422 11.94 -11.97 -5.42
CA VAL A 422 10.58 -12.45 -5.64
C VAL A 422 9.82 -11.41 -6.45
N SER A 423 9.30 -11.80 -7.58
CA SER A 423 8.49 -10.95 -8.45
C SER A 423 7.02 -11.33 -8.35
N VAL A 424 6.18 -10.33 -8.09
CA VAL A 424 4.73 -10.46 -7.95
C VAL A 424 4.08 -9.68 -9.09
N VAL A 425 3.32 -10.35 -9.94
CA VAL A 425 2.59 -9.74 -11.05
C VAL A 425 1.18 -9.42 -10.61
N VAL A 426 0.75 -8.18 -10.79
CA VAL A 426 -0.59 -7.71 -10.44
C VAL A 426 -1.19 -6.90 -11.59
N HIS A 427 -2.50 -6.68 -11.58
CA HIS A 427 -3.11 -5.71 -12.48
C HIS A 427 -2.55 -4.31 -12.23
N LYS A 428 -2.36 -3.52 -13.29
CA LYS A 428 -1.82 -2.15 -13.21
C LYS A 428 -2.61 -1.25 -12.26
N LYS A 429 -3.94 -1.41 -12.21
CA LYS A 429 -4.80 -0.66 -11.29
C LYS A 429 -4.49 -0.92 -9.80
N ASP A 430 -3.98 -2.12 -9.48
CA ASP A 430 -3.66 -2.54 -8.12
C ASP A 430 -2.19 -2.28 -7.74
N LEU A 431 -1.36 -1.91 -8.71
CA LEU A 431 0.08 -1.77 -8.55
C LEU A 431 0.48 -0.76 -7.45
N PRO A 432 -0.07 0.47 -7.38
CA PRO A 432 0.28 1.41 -6.31
C PRO A 432 -0.07 0.85 -4.93
N LYS A 433 -1.24 0.21 -4.80
CA LYS A 433 -1.68 -0.43 -3.56
C LYS A 433 -0.78 -1.59 -3.17
N ALA A 434 -0.42 -2.45 -4.13
CA ALA A 434 0.49 -3.58 -3.91
C ALA A 434 1.84 -3.11 -3.36
N VAL A 435 2.45 -2.10 -3.97
CA VAL A 435 3.76 -1.57 -3.56
C VAL A 435 3.71 -1.00 -2.15
N ASN A 436 2.69 -0.19 -1.82
CA ASN A 436 2.53 0.39 -0.48
C ASN A 436 2.35 -0.68 0.60
N VAL A 437 1.48 -1.67 0.34
CA VAL A 437 1.21 -2.76 1.27
C VAL A 437 2.46 -3.61 1.53
N ILE A 438 3.16 -4.01 0.46
CA ILE A 438 4.41 -4.79 0.58
C ILE A 438 5.48 -3.99 1.32
N HIS A 439 5.65 -2.71 0.97
CA HIS A 439 6.66 -1.85 1.57
C HIS A 439 6.41 -1.64 3.08
N GLY A 440 5.15 -1.41 3.46
CA GLY A 440 4.77 -1.25 4.87
C GLY A 440 5.09 -2.48 5.73
N GLU A 441 4.84 -3.68 5.20
CA GLU A 441 5.12 -4.93 5.91
C GLU A 441 6.63 -5.25 6.01
N ILE A 442 7.41 -4.92 4.97
CA ILE A 442 8.84 -5.30 4.90
C ILE A 442 9.71 -4.35 5.73
N PHE A 443 9.50 -3.03 5.59
CA PHE A 443 10.42 -2.05 6.16
C PHE A 443 10.00 -1.55 7.54
N GLU A 444 9.03 -2.21 8.17
CA GLU A 444 8.49 -1.85 9.49
C GLU A 444 8.24 -0.34 9.61
N ILE A 445 7.85 0.27 8.51
CA ILE A 445 7.41 1.65 8.49
C ILE A 445 6.03 1.69 9.10
N SER A 446 5.68 2.80 9.74
CA SER A 446 4.41 2.92 10.44
C SER A 446 3.25 2.41 9.58
N LYS A 447 2.64 1.30 10.02
CA LYS A 447 1.50 0.69 9.33
C LYS A 447 0.35 1.69 9.26
N ARG A 448 0.04 2.16 8.06
CA ARG A 448 -1.07 3.09 7.86
C ARG A 448 -2.39 2.34 7.96
N ILE A 449 -3.28 2.82 8.81
CA ILE A 449 -4.63 2.27 9.01
C ILE A 449 -5.63 3.36 8.70
N ASN A 450 -6.48 3.13 7.73
CA ASN A 450 -7.45 4.09 7.24
C ASN A 450 -8.82 3.80 7.86
N LEU A 451 -9.32 4.74 8.67
CA LEU A 451 -10.56 4.65 9.44
C LEU A 451 -11.67 5.46 8.78
N ALA A 452 -12.80 4.83 8.49
CA ALA A 452 -14.02 5.50 8.05
C ALA A 452 -15.07 5.40 9.15
N ILE A 453 -15.46 6.52 9.76
CA ILE A 453 -16.35 6.58 10.92
C ILE A 453 -17.72 7.05 10.46
N PHE A 454 -18.72 6.19 10.64
CA PHE A 454 -20.12 6.43 10.33
C PHE A 454 -20.90 6.64 11.63
N GLY A 455 -21.40 7.83 11.83
CA GLY A 455 -22.07 8.28 13.05
C GLY A 455 -21.23 9.34 13.77
N ARG A 456 -21.82 10.54 13.93
CA ARG A 456 -21.19 11.71 14.59
C ARG A 456 -21.98 12.12 15.85
N GLY A 457 -22.76 11.18 16.41
CA GLY A 457 -23.45 11.41 17.69
C GLY A 457 -22.50 11.38 18.87
N THR A 458 -23.04 11.27 20.08
CA THR A 458 -22.25 11.32 21.32
C THR A 458 -21.11 10.30 21.35
N VAL A 459 -21.37 9.03 21.00
CA VAL A 459 -20.32 7.99 20.98
C VAL A 459 -19.31 8.26 19.87
N GLY A 460 -19.76 8.61 18.65
CA GLY A 460 -18.86 8.86 17.51
C GLY A 460 -17.97 10.07 17.70
N GLY A 461 -18.49 11.16 18.23
CA GLY A 461 -17.70 12.36 18.57
C GLY A 461 -16.61 12.05 19.60
N THR A 462 -17.00 11.38 20.70
CA THR A 462 -16.03 10.96 21.74
C THR A 462 -14.97 10.00 21.18
N LEU A 463 -15.32 9.07 20.28
CA LEU A 463 -14.37 8.18 19.64
C LEU A 463 -13.34 8.94 18.79
N ILE A 464 -13.82 9.91 17.99
CA ILE A 464 -12.95 10.74 17.14
C ILE A 464 -11.94 11.50 18.00
N GLU A 465 -12.38 12.11 19.10
CA GLU A 465 -11.51 12.80 20.05
C GLU A 465 -10.48 11.86 20.65
N GLN A 466 -10.89 10.68 21.15
CA GLN A 466 -9.99 9.68 21.69
C GLN A 466 -8.94 9.21 20.68
N ILE A 467 -9.29 9.08 19.40
CA ILE A 467 -8.34 8.71 18.35
C ILE A 467 -7.34 9.85 18.12
N PHE A 468 -7.79 11.11 18.03
CA PHE A 468 -6.89 12.26 17.88
C PHE A 468 -5.90 12.39 19.03
N GLU A 469 -6.33 12.18 20.26
CA GLU A 469 -5.47 12.20 21.45
C GLU A 469 -4.45 11.07 21.46
N ALA A 470 -4.88 9.84 21.12
CA ALA A 470 -4.05 8.66 21.27
C ALA A 470 -3.11 8.37 20.09
N ARG A 471 -3.39 8.92 18.88
CA ARG A 471 -2.69 8.53 17.64
C ARG A 471 -1.17 8.72 17.69
N ALA A 472 -0.67 9.79 18.35
CA ALA A 472 0.76 10.04 18.45
C ALA A 472 1.48 9.00 19.34
N ASP A 473 0.86 8.62 20.45
CA ASP A 473 1.38 7.59 21.36
C ASP A 473 1.34 6.20 20.72
N ILE A 474 0.28 5.89 19.97
CA ILE A 474 0.14 4.61 19.26
C ILE A 474 1.19 4.52 18.14
N LEU A 475 1.41 5.60 17.41
CA LEU A 475 2.48 5.67 16.41
C LEU A 475 3.84 5.37 17.05
N LYS A 476 4.14 6.02 18.18
CA LYS A 476 5.42 5.85 18.88
C LYS A 476 5.62 4.46 19.48
N ARG A 477 4.56 3.87 20.07
CA ARG A 477 4.67 2.59 20.83
C ARG A 477 4.51 1.36 19.94
N ARG A 478 3.67 1.44 18.90
CA ARG A 478 3.25 0.29 18.08
C ARG A 478 3.59 0.42 16.61
N ASN A 479 4.18 1.54 16.20
CA ASN A 479 4.48 1.86 14.80
C ASN A 479 3.23 1.84 13.89
N ILE A 480 2.06 2.22 14.44
CA ILE A 480 0.77 2.26 13.75
C ILE A 480 0.35 3.71 13.54
N ASN A 481 0.12 4.08 12.29
CA ASN A 481 -0.36 5.42 11.91
C ASN A 481 -1.87 5.36 11.66
N LEU A 482 -2.66 5.81 12.63
CA LEU A 482 -4.12 5.90 12.51
C LEU A 482 -4.52 7.15 11.75
N GLN A 483 -5.18 6.97 10.61
CA GLN A 483 -5.70 8.05 9.78
C GLN A 483 -7.22 7.96 9.66
N ILE A 484 -7.94 8.97 10.14
CA ILE A 484 -9.37 9.09 9.89
C ILE A 484 -9.52 9.67 8.49
N ILE A 485 -9.96 8.86 7.52
CA ILE A 485 -10.14 9.28 6.11
C ILE A 485 -11.55 9.77 5.82
N ALA A 486 -12.53 9.32 6.62
CA ALA A 486 -13.93 9.65 6.43
C ALA A 486 -14.64 9.80 7.76
N ILE A 487 -15.48 10.82 7.88
CA ILE A 487 -16.43 11.03 8.98
C ILE A 487 -17.78 11.35 8.37
N ALA A 488 -18.81 10.56 8.72
CA ALA A 488 -20.15 10.74 8.16
C ALA A 488 -21.23 10.91 9.23
N ASN A 489 -22.25 11.68 8.92
CA ASN A 489 -23.56 11.64 9.55
C ASN A 489 -24.56 10.86 8.66
N SER A 490 -25.86 10.94 8.89
CA SER A 490 -26.88 10.22 8.12
C SER A 490 -27.00 10.65 6.65
N LYS A 491 -26.46 11.82 6.25
CA LYS A 491 -26.66 12.41 4.91
C LYS A 491 -25.38 12.89 4.27
N GLU A 492 -24.37 13.23 5.06
CA GLU A 492 -23.20 13.99 4.63
C GLU A 492 -21.92 13.35 5.13
N LEU A 493 -20.86 13.47 4.34
CA LEU A 493 -19.53 12.92 4.55
C LEU A 493 -18.47 14.03 4.44
N LEU A 494 -17.51 14.02 5.33
CA LEU A 494 -16.21 14.66 5.17
C LEU A 494 -15.20 13.57 4.78
N PHE A 495 -14.58 13.72 3.62
CA PHE A 495 -13.59 12.76 3.10
C PHE A 495 -12.25 13.45 2.83
N ASN A 496 -11.16 12.84 3.27
CA ASN A 496 -9.79 13.26 2.94
C ASN A 496 -8.88 12.03 2.90
N HIS A 497 -8.42 11.66 1.70
CA HIS A 497 -7.55 10.50 1.50
C HIS A 497 -6.18 10.59 2.21
N LYS A 498 -5.75 11.80 2.60
CA LYS A 498 -4.50 12.02 3.36
C LYS A 498 -4.71 12.03 4.88
N GLY A 499 -5.95 11.80 5.31
CA GLY A 499 -6.34 11.88 6.71
C GLY A 499 -6.94 13.23 7.09
N ILE A 500 -7.98 13.18 7.91
CA ILE A 500 -8.69 14.34 8.45
C ILE A 500 -7.93 14.83 9.69
N SER A 501 -7.63 16.12 9.73
CA SER A 501 -7.05 16.76 10.93
C SER A 501 -8.14 17.18 11.93
N ALA A 502 -7.74 17.51 13.18
CA ALA A 502 -8.67 18.02 14.18
C ALA A 502 -9.33 19.34 13.75
N GLU A 503 -8.58 20.20 13.05
CA GLU A 503 -9.09 21.46 12.52
C GLU A 503 -10.11 21.24 11.41
N GLN A 504 -9.86 20.26 10.52
CA GLN A 504 -10.82 19.87 9.47
C GLN A 504 -12.07 19.25 10.08
N TYR A 505 -11.93 18.44 11.13
CA TYR A 505 -13.09 17.90 11.87
C TYR A 505 -13.91 19.02 12.55
N ALA A 506 -13.26 20.01 13.16
CA ALA A 506 -13.94 21.15 13.73
C ALA A 506 -14.71 21.97 12.67
N ALA A 507 -14.21 21.99 11.43
CA ALA A 507 -14.83 22.63 10.28
C ALA A 507 -15.81 21.71 9.49
N PHE A 508 -16.22 20.57 10.06
CA PHE A 508 -17.06 19.57 9.39
C PHE A 508 -18.28 20.19 8.69
N ASP A 509 -19.00 21.06 9.38
CA ASP A 509 -20.26 21.64 8.87
C ASP A 509 -20.08 22.55 7.65
N THR A 510 -18.85 23.01 7.37
CA THR A 510 -18.51 23.83 6.19
C THR A 510 -17.87 23.03 5.05
N GLN A 511 -17.34 21.83 5.33
CA GLN A 511 -16.59 21.02 4.37
C GLN A 511 -17.28 19.70 3.99
N LYS A 512 -18.39 19.37 4.66
CA LYS A 512 -19.18 18.17 4.40
C LYS A 512 -19.86 18.19 3.03
N GLN A 513 -20.03 17.02 2.44
CA GLN A 513 -20.72 16.83 1.15
C GLN A 513 -21.75 15.70 1.25
N PRO A 514 -22.88 15.78 0.53
CA PRO A 514 -23.79 14.65 0.40
C PRO A 514 -23.06 13.42 -0.15
N TYR A 515 -23.36 12.23 0.35
CA TYR A 515 -22.72 11.01 -0.11
C TYR A 515 -23.69 9.84 -0.24
N GLN A 516 -23.25 8.88 -1.06
CA GLN A 516 -23.75 7.51 -1.10
C GLN A 516 -22.58 6.58 -0.86
N ILE A 517 -22.82 5.41 -0.27
CA ILE A 517 -21.75 4.48 0.08
C ILE A 517 -20.95 4.02 -1.15
N GLY A 518 -21.61 3.83 -2.29
CA GLY A 518 -20.94 3.45 -3.54
C GLY A 518 -19.96 4.53 -4.05
N THR A 519 -20.31 5.81 -3.95
CA THR A 519 -19.41 6.92 -4.31
C THR A 519 -18.22 7.02 -3.36
N PHE A 520 -18.45 6.82 -2.07
CA PHE A 520 -17.37 6.76 -1.08
C PHE A 520 -16.40 5.62 -1.36
N ILE A 521 -16.91 4.41 -1.62
CA ILE A 521 -16.08 3.25 -1.98
C ILE A 521 -15.26 3.54 -3.24
N ALA A 522 -15.87 4.13 -4.28
CA ALA A 522 -15.16 4.51 -5.50
C ALA A 522 -14.01 5.50 -5.24
N GLN A 523 -14.21 6.50 -4.38
CA GLN A 523 -13.16 7.43 -3.97
C GLN A 523 -12.02 6.71 -3.23
N VAL A 524 -12.33 5.79 -2.31
CA VAL A 524 -11.31 5.00 -1.60
C VAL A 524 -10.48 4.16 -2.58
N GLN A 525 -11.12 3.54 -3.57
CA GLN A 525 -10.45 2.76 -4.62
C GLN A 525 -9.58 3.64 -5.53
N GLN A 526 -10.08 4.82 -5.93
CA GLN A 526 -9.36 5.78 -6.77
C GLN A 526 -8.05 6.24 -6.11
N HIS A 527 -8.04 6.38 -4.78
CA HIS A 527 -6.86 6.77 -4.02
C HIS A 527 -6.01 5.59 -3.53
N HIS A 528 -6.31 4.36 -3.96
CA HIS A 528 -5.57 3.13 -3.64
C HIS A 528 -5.33 2.92 -2.14
N LEU A 529 -6.32 3.30 -1.30
CA LEU A 529 -6.18 3.22 0.15
C LEU A 529 -6.17 1.76 0.62
N GLU A 530 -5.25 1.48 1.57
CA GLU A 530 -5.04 0.16 2.15
C GLU A 530 -5.48 0.09 3.62
N ASN A 531 -5.56 -1.12 4.19
CA ASN A 531 -5.87 -1.38 5.60
C ASN A 531 -7.12 -0.62 6.10
N LEU A 532 -8.22 -0.82 5.39
CA LEU A 532 -9.47 -0.11 5.62
C LEU A 532 -10.25 -0.70 6.80
N ILE A 533 -10.80 0.16 7.67
CA ILE A 533 -11.73 -0.22 8.74
C ILE A 533 -12.92 0.74 8.68
N ALA A 534 -14.11 0.19 8.52
CA ALA A 534 -15.37 0.92 8.65
C ALA A 534 -15.92 0.78 10.08
N ILE A 535 -16.23 1.89 10.70
CA ILE A 535 -16.68 1.96 12.09
C ILE A 535 -18.11 2.49 12.10
N ASP A 536 -19.06 1.64 12.49
CA ASP A 536 -20.46 2.03 12.63
C ASP A 536 -20.82 2.31 14.09
N VAL A 537 -20.95 3.58 14.41
CA VAL A 537 -21.44 4.09 15.70
C VAL A 537 -22.79 4.80 15.55
N THR A 538 -23.59 4.33 14.59
CA THR A 538 -24.98 4.76 14.37
C THR A 538 -25.97 3.85 15.10
N ALA A 539 -27.23 4.23 15.11
CA ALA A 539 -28.36 3.38 15.49
C ALA A 539 -29.25 3.06 14.26
N SER A 540 -28.73 3.23 13.05
CA SER A 540 -29.47 3.11 11.80
C SER A 540 -29.56 1.67 11.33
N LYS A 541 -30.80 1.20 11.05
CA LYS A 541 -31.04 -0.09 10.40
C LYS A 541 -30.58 -0.04 8.94
N ASP A 542 -30.87 1.04 8.24
CA ASP A 542 -30.55 1.19 6.82
C ASP A 542 -29.02 1.19 6.56
N PHE A 543 -28.24 1.66 7.53
CA PHE A 543 -26.79 1.65 7.39
C PHE A 543 -26.21 0.22 7.37
N VAL A 544 -26.83 -0.71 8.09
CA VAL A 544 -26.38 -2.12 8.19
C VAL A 544 -26.36 -2.81 6.81
N GLU A 545 -27.23 -2.41 5.90
CA GLU A 545 -27.26 -2.93 4.52
C GLU A 545 -25.96 -2.66 3.77
N ASN A 546 -25.19 -1.63 4.16
CA ASN A 546 -23.91 -1.29 3.57
C ASN A 546 -22.74 -2.16 4.06
N TYR A 547 -22.94 -3.03 5.04
CA TYR A 547 -21.86 -3.88 5.56
C TYR A 547 -21.33 -4.84 4.51
N LEU A 548 -22.19 -5.46 3.71
CA LEU A 548 -21.78 -6.37 2.65
C LEU A 548 -20.94 -5.65 1.59
N PRO A 549 -21.41 -4.53 0.98
CA PRO A 549 -20.58 -3.76 0.03
C PRO A 549 -19.25 -3.28 0.61
N LEU A 550 -19.22 -2.88 1.89
CA LEU A 550 -17.96 -2.46 2.54
C LEU A 550 -16.97 -3.63 2.65
N VAL A 551 -17.42 -4.79 3.12
CA VAL A 551 -16.57 -6.00 3.23
C VAL A 551 -16.06 -6.45 1.87
N GLU A 552 -16.93 -6.50 0.87
CA GLU A 552 -16.60 -6.85 -0.52
C GLU A 552 -15.55 -5.90 -1.14
N ASN A 553 -15.45 -4.67 -0.62
CA ASN A 553 -14.48 -3.67 -1.06
C ASN A 553 -13.31 -3.46 -0.08
N GLY A 554 -13.04 -4.43 0.76
CA GLY A 554 -11.79 -4.51 1.52
C GLY A 554 -11.83 -3.89 2.92
N PHE A 555 -12.98 -3.51 3.43
CA PHE A 555 -13.11 -3.00 4.79
C PHE A 555 -13.26 -4.14 5.80
N ASP A 556 -12.54 -4.02 6.92
CA ASP A 556 -12.92 -4.67 8.16
C ASP A 556 -14.00 -3.82 8.85
N LEU A 557 -14.79 -4.42 9.72
CA LEU A 557 -15.90 -3.76 10.40
C LEU A 557 -15.69 -3.69 11.90
N VAL A 558 -16.02 -2.54 12.49
CA VAL A 558 -16.19 -2.37 13.95
C VAL A 558 -17.53 -1.71 14.18
N SER A 559 -18.31 -2.20 15.13
CA SER A 559 -19.66 -1.64 15.31
C SER A 559 -20.12 -1.58 16.76
N ALA A 560 -20.67 -0.44 17.16
CA ALA A 560 -21.51 -0.31 18.33
C ALA A 560 -23.00 -0.51 17.99
N ASN A 561 -23.36 -0.55 16.71
CA ASN A 561 -24.73 -0.78 16.23
C ASN A 561 -25.09 -2.27 16.38
N LYS A 562 -26.07 -2.56 17.20
CA LYS A 562 -26.51 -3.94 17.54
C LYS A 562 -27.29 -4.60 16.39
N ILE A 563 -27.81 -3.82 15.45
CA ILE A 563 -28.81 -4.29 14.49
C ILE A 563 -28.26 -5.41 13.61
N ALA A 564 -27.02 -5.29 13.14
CA ALA A 564 -26.39 -6.33 12.30
C ALA A 564 -26.35 -7.71 12.99
N ASN A 565 -26.27 -7.74 14.31
CA ASN A 565 -26.20 -8.96 15.11
C ASN A 565 -27.57 -9.41 15.65
N THR A 566 -28.63 -8.62 15.43
CA THR A 566 -29.99 -8.91 15.88
C THR A 566 -31.04 -8.93 14.76
N ILE A 567 -30.62 -8.63 13.54
CA ILE A 567 -31.43 -8.76 12.32
C ILE A 567 -31.67 -10.24 12.01
N GLY A 568 -32.68 -10.54 11.15
CA GLY A 568 -32.99 -11.92 10.76
C GLY A 568 -31.75 -12.77 10.45
N TYR A 569 -31.75 -13.99 10.93
CA TYR A 569 -30.63 -14.92 10.88
C TYR A 569 -30.04 -15.12 9.45
N PRO A 570 -30.82 -15.13 8.36
CA PRO A 570 -30.27 -15.24 7.00
C PRO A 570 -29.27 -14.13 6.65
N PHE A 571 -29.54 -12.87 7.04
CA PHE A 571 -28.59 -11.78 6.83
C PHE A 571 -27.35 -11.91 7.72
N TYR A 572 -27.55 -12.26 9.01
CA TYR A 572 -26.46 -12.50 9.95
C TYR A 572 -25.49 -13.54 9.41
N LYS A 573 -26.01 -14.69 8.92
CA LYS A 573 -25.23 -15.77 8.32
C LYS A 573 -24.49 -15.31 7.06
N LYS A 574 -25.21 -14.64 6.13
CA LYS A 574 -24.61 -14.10 4.91
C LYS A 574 -23.44 -13.15 5.20
N LEU A 575 -23.58 -12.28 6.20
CA LEU A 575 -22.49 -11.38 6.60
C LEU A 575 -21.25 -12.16 7.08
N ARG A 576 -21.43 -13.21 7.88
CA ARG A 576 -20.31 -14.06 8.35
C ARG A 576 -19.63 -14.80 7.21
N GLU A 577 -20.40 -15.35 6.28
CA GLU A 577 -19.88 -16.02 5.07
C GLU A 577 -19.10 -15.03 4.20
N THR A 578 -19.61 -13.82 4.00
CA THR A 578 -18.91 -12.77 3.24
C THR A 578 -17.61 -12.36 3.92
N LEU A 579 -17.61 -12.16 5.23
CA LEU A 579 -16.40 -11.84 6.00
C LEU A 579 -15.33 -12.94 5.84
N ALA A 580 -15.72 -14.21 5.93
CA ALA A 580 -14.83 -15.34 5.74
C ALA A 580 -14.29 -15.42 4.32
N GLN A 581 -15.15 -15.22 3.30
CA GLN A 581 -14.77 -15.22 1.89
C GLN A 581 -13.72 -14.14 1.57
N TYR A 582 -13.92 -12.92 2.09
CA TYR A 582 -13.02 -11.79 1.85
C TYR A 582 -11.90 -11.66 2.89
N LYS A 583 -11.77 -12.61 3.83
CA LYS A 583 -10.79 -12.62 4.94
C LYS A 583 -10.81 -11.32 5.74
N LYS A 584 -12.02 -10.85 6.07
CA LYS A 584 -12.25 -9.64 6.86
C LYS A 584 -12.77 -9.98 8.25
N GLN A 585 -12.56 -9.05 9.18
CA GLN A 585 -12.98 -9.19 10.56
C GLN A 585 -14.18 -8.25 10.84
N TYR A 586 -15.05 -8.69 11.74
CA TYR A 586 -16.11 -7.86 12.30
C TYR A 586 -16.07 -7.98 13.81
N LEU A 587 -15.73 -6.87 14.50
CA LEU A 587 -15.69 -6.78 15.94
C LEU A 587 -16.79 -5.85 16.46
N TYR A 588 -17.41 -6.21 17.56
CA TYR A 588 -18.59 -5.55 18.11
C TYR A 588 -18.73 -5.77 19.62
N GLU A 589 -17.62 -5.76 20.37
CA GLU A 589 -17.59 -5.97 21.83
C GLU A 589 -18.61 -5.06 22.54
N THR A 590 -18.74 -3.82 22.04
CA THR A 590 -19.63 -2.82 22.64
C THR A 590 -21.11 -3.05 22.41
N ASN A 591 -21.50 -4.07 21.66
CA ASN A 591 -22.90 -4.43 21.49
C ASN A 591 -23.52 -4.94 22.80
N VAL A 592 -22.72 -5.57 23.69
CA VAL A 592 -23.18 -6.04 25.01
C VAL A 592 -22.14 -5.63 26.06
N GLY A 593 -22.62 -4.93 27.10
CA GLY A 593 -21.75 -4.56 28.23
C GLY A 593 -20.86 -3.34 28.01
N ALA A 594 -21.13 -2.49 27.00
CA ALA A 594 -20.33 -1.33 26.63
C ALA A 594 -18.86 -1.69 26.38
N GLY A 595 -17.94 -1.29 27.24
CA GLY A 595 -16.50 -1.60 27.09
C GLY A 595 -16.03 -2.84 27.86
N LEU A 596 -16.91 -3.62 28.44
CA LEU A 596 -16.58 -4.84 29.18
C LEU A 596 -16.22 -5.97 28.20
N PRO A 597 -15.20 -6.81 28.48
CA PRO A 597 -14.76 -7.90 27.60
C PRO A 597 -15.67 -9.13 27.71
N LEU A 598 -16.94 -9.00 27.35
CA LEU A 598 -17.94 -10.07 27.51
C LEU A 598 -18.00 -10.98 26.28
N ILE A 599 -18.19 -10.40 25.10
CA ILE A 599 -18.30 -11.16 23.83
C ILE A 599 -17.02 -11.93 23.59
N ASP A 600 -15.85 -11.30 23.78
CA ASP A 600 -14.57 -11.95 23.65
C ASP A 600 -14.37 -13.10 24.62
N THR A 601 -14.77 -12.93 25.87
CA THR A 601 -14.68 -14.01 26.87
C THR A 601 -15.54 -15.20 26.45
N ILE A 602 -16.76 -14.96 25.99
CA ILE A 602 -17.65 -16.01 25.49
C ILE A 602 -17.04 -16.70 24.26
N LYS A 603 -16.55 -15.93 23.28
CA LYS A 603 -15.87 -16.49 22.10
C LYS A 603 -14.66 -17.32 22.47
N LEU A 604 -13.83 -16.83 23.39
CA LEU A 604 -12.65 -17.55 23.84
C LEU A 604 -13.01 -18.91 24.45
N LEU A 605 -14.00 -18.93 25.34
CA LEU A 605 -14.48 -20.16 25.99
C LEU A 605 -15.07 -21.10 24.94
N HIS A 606 -15.99 -20.63 24.12
CA HIS A 606 -16.67 -21.44 23.10
C HIS A 606 -15.67 -22.04 22.07
N HIS A 607 -14.76 -21.23 21.54
CA HIS A 607 -13.75 -21.70 20.58
C HIS A 607 -12.70 -22.63 21.19
N SER A 608 -12.48 -22.57 22.51
CA SER A 608 -11.60 -23.52 23.21
C SER A 608 -12.28 -24.87 23.48
N GLY A 609 -13.54 -25.02 23.10
CA GLY A 609 -14.33 -26.22 23.34
C GLY A 609 -14.95 -26.30 24.74
N GLU A 610 -14.93 -25.19 25.50
CA GLU A 610 -15.59 -25.11 26.79
C GLU A 610 -17.14 -25.10 26.62
N ASN A 611 -17.83 -25.98 27.32
CA ASN A 611 -19.28 -26.03 27.28
C ASN A 611 -19.90 -24.97 28.21
N ILE A 612 -20.43 -23.88 27.61
CA ILE A 612 -21.15 -22.85 28.32
C ILE A 612 -22.56 -23.35 28.57
N THR A 613 -22.93 -23.49 29.84
CA THR A 613 -24.23 -24.05 30.24
C THR A 613 -25.30 -23.00 30.54
N ARG A 614 -24.88 -21.75 30.89
CA ARG A 614 -25.80 -20.63 31.16
C ARG A 614 -25.05 -19.31 31.08
N ILE A 615 -25.73 -18.26 30.60
CA ILE A 615 -25.30 -16.88 30.74
C ILE A 615 -26.44 -16.08 31.36
N LYS A 616 -26.19 -15.45 32.51
CA LYS A 616 -27.17 -14.66 33.22
C LYS A 616 -26.59 -13.30 33.61
N GLY A 617 -27.38 -12.24 33.55
CA GLY A 617 -26.83 -10.93 33.89
C GLY A 617 -27.81 -9.78 33.93
N ILE A 618 -27.32 -8.62 34.37
CA ILE A 618 -28.03 -7.33 34.31
C ILE A 618 -27.45 -6.56 33.14
N PHE A 619 -28.23 -6.43 32.07
CA PHE A 619 -27.74 -5.91 30.76
C PHE A 619 -28.02 -4.42 30.52
N SER A 620 -28.84 -3.79 31.35
CA SER A 620 -29.29 -2.41 31.22
C SER A 620 -28.87 -1.58 32.42
N GLY A 621 -28.11 -0.52 32.20
CA GLY A 621 -27.70 0.42 33.25
C GLY A 621 -28.91 1.16 33.84
N THR A 622 -29.90 1.52 33.04
CA THR A 622 -31.17 2.15 33.49
C THR A 622 -31.93 1.24 34.45
N LEU A 623 -32.12 -0.02 34.03
CA LEU A 623 -32.89 -0.99 34.85
C LEU A 623 -32.07 -1.44 36.07
N SER A 624 -30.72 -1.48 36.00
CA SER A 624 -29.84 -1.68 37.14
C SER A 624 -30.07 -0.60 38.18
N PHE A 625 -29.94 0.68 37.81
CA PHE A 625 -30.17 1.82 38.69
C PHE A 625 -31.58 1.78 39.32
N LEU A 626 -32.59 1.53 38.49
CA LEU A 626 -33.99 1.53 38.92
C LEU A 626 -34.23 0.47 40.01
N PHE A 627 -33.87 -0.80 39.79
CA PHE A 627 -34.15 -1.88 40.73
C PHE A 627 -33.15 -1.93 41.90
N ASN A 628 -31.92 -1.42 41.76
CA ASN A 628 -31.01 -1.21 42.86
C ASN A 628 -31.55 -0.18 43.85
N THR A 629 -32.05 0.96 43.33
CA THR A 629 -32.61 2.03 44.16
C THR A 629 -33.95 1.61 44.79
N TYR A 630 -34.82 0.93 44.01
CA TYR A 630 -36.13 0.48 44.48
C TYR A 630 -36.02 -0.60 45.59
N SER A 631 -35.09 -1.53 45.44
CA SER A 631 -34.86 -2.56 46.45
C SER A 631 -34.26 -2.02 47.75
N ALA A 632 -33.53 -0.90 47.71
CA ALA A 632 -32.89 -0.30 48.85
C ALA A 632 -33.67 0.85 49.50
N SER A 633 -34.86 1.22 48.98
CA SER A 633 -35.65 2.36 49.42
C SER A 633 -37.09 1.97 49.69
N ASP A 634 -37.76 2.67 50.56
CA ASP A 634 -39.23 2.54 50.78
C ASP A 634 -40.02 3.51 49.90
N ALA A 635 -39.38 4.26 49.03
CA ALA A 635 -40.02 5.15 48.11
C ALA A 635 -40.87 4.41 47.07
N PRO A 636 -41.98 4.98 46.59
CA PRO A 636 -42.80 4.42 45.52
C PRO A 636 -41.97 4.24 44.22
N PHE A 637 -42.32 3.26 43.40
CA PHE A 637 -41.64 2.95 42.17
C PHE A 637 -41.64 4.16 41.19
N SER A 638 -42.78 4.87 41.15
CA SER A 638 -42.94 6.06 40.29
C SER A 638 -41.94 7.19 40.62
N GLU A 639 -41.64 7.41 41.91
CA GLU A 639 -40.67 8.43 42.33
C GLU A 639 -39.25 8.05 41.91
N ILE A 640 -38.88 6.76 42.01
CA ILE A 640 -37.58 6.27 41.61
C ILE A 640 -37.43 6.32 40.07
N LEU A 641 -38.50 5.96 39.34
CA LEU A 641 -38.52 6.11 37.88
C LEU A 641 -38.39 7.58 37.46
N GLN A 642 -39.12 8.49 38.15
CA GLN A 642 -38.96 9.94 37.89
C GLN A 642 -37.51 10.41 38.17
N LYS A 643 -36.91 9.95 39.26
CA LYS A 643 -35.51 10.25 39.57
C LYS A 643 -34.55 9.72 38.50
N ALA A 644 -34.81 8.55 37.93
CA ALA A 644 -34.02 8.01 36.83
C ALA A 644 -34.13 8.87 35.58
N ILE A 645 -35.32 9.36 35.25
CA ILE A 645 -35.60 10.28 34.14
C ILE A 645 -34.88 11.59 34.35
N ASP A 646 -35.04 12.22 35.52
CA ASP A 646 -34.44 13.53 35.82
C ASP A 646 -32.90 13.50 35.86
N SER A 647 -32.32 12.36 36.23
CA SER A 647 -30.88 12.11 36.26
C SER A 647 -30.29 11.68 34.92
N GLY A 648 -31.12 11.53 33.86
CA GLY A 648 -30.68 11.15 32.53
C GLY A 648 -30.25 9.69 32.38
N TYR A 649 -30.75 8.81 33.27
CA TYR A 649 -30.49 7.36 33.15
C TYR A 649 -31.37 6.66 32.14
N THR A 650 -32.49 7.27 31.73
CA THR A 650 -33.42 6.69 30.77
C THR A 650 -33.23 7.26 29.39
N GLU A 651 -33.65 6.51 28.37
CA GLU A 651 -33.86 7.04 27.02
C GLU A 651 -34.89 8.20 27.05
N PRO A 652 -34.96 9.03 26.04
CA PRO A 652 -35.92 10.15 25.96
C PRO A 652 -37.37 9.71 26.24
N ASP A 653 -37.76 8.52 25.78
CA ASP A 653 -38.99 7.84 26.17
C ASP A 653 -38.65 6.64 27.08
N PRO A 654 -38.93 6.71 28.39
CA PRO A 654 -38.58 5.64 29.33
C PRO A 654 -39.20 4.27 29.01
N ARG A 655 -40.20 4.25 28.12
CA ARG A 655 -40.81 2.98 27.67
C ARG A 655 -39.84 2.15 26.85
N GLU A 656 -38.89 2.76 26.18
CA GLU A 656 -37.86 2.05 25.42
C GLU A 656 -36.96 1.20 26.34
N ASP A 657 -36.64 1.68 27.54
CA ASP A 657 -35.94 0.89 28.56
C ASP A 657 -36.83 -0.16 29.22
N LEU A 658 -38.03 0.26 29.66
CA LEU A 658 -38.95 -0.56 30.44
C LEU A 658 -39.59 -1.72 29.66
N CYS A 659 -39.64 -1.65 28.33
CA CYS A 659 -40.14 -2.76 27.50
C CYS A 659 -39.24 -3.99 27.49
N GLY A 660 -37.94 -3.83 27.85
CA GLY A 660 -36.99 -4.91 27.94
C GLY A 660 -36.36 -5.33 26.60
N ASN A 661 -36.72 -4.70 25.50
CA ASN A 661 -36.26 -5.09 24.16
C ASN A 661 -34.74 -4.95 23.97
N ASP A 662 -34.08 -3.94 24.56
CA ASP A 662 -32.64 -3.80 24.50
C ASP A 662 -31.94 -4.96 25.22
N VAL A 663 -32.46 -5.41 26.35
CA VAL A 663 -31.95 -6.59 27.07
C VAL A 663 -32.15 -7.86 26.22
N GLY A 664 -33.32 -8.02 25.61
CA GLY A 664 -33.60 -9.14 24.71
C GLY A 664 -32.65 -9.19 23.51
N ARG A 665 -32.37 -8.05 22.86
CA ARG A 665 -31.41 -7.95 21.76
C ARG A 665 -30.01 -8.33 22.19
N LYS A 666 -29.56 -7.86 23.37
CA LYS A 666 -28.26 -8.22 23.92
C LYS A 666 -28.13 -9.70 24.21
N LEU A 667 -29.21 -10.30 24.74
CA LEU A 667 -29.27 -11.74 25.03
C LEU A 667 -29.20 -12.56 23.74
N LEU A 668 -29.91 -12.13 22.69
CA LEU A 668 -29.88 -12.75 21.37
C LEU A 668 -28.44 -12.70 20.77
N ILE A 669 -27.72 -11.59 20.93
CA ILE A 669 -26.33 -11.50 20.48
C ILE A 669 -25.49 -12.59 21.15
N LEU A 670 -25.60 -12.77 22.48
CA LEU A 670 -24.84 -13.78 23.19
C LEU A 670 -25.24 -15.21 22.77
N ALA A 671 -26.50 -15.47 22.47
CA ALA A 671 -26.96 -16.75 21.95
C ALA A 671 -26.28 -17.05 20.58
N ARG A 672 -26.20 -16.06 19.71
CA ARG A 672 -25.55 -16.17 18.39
C ARG A 672 -24.03 -16.36 18.47
N GLU A 673 -23.38 -15.96 19.57
CA GLU A 673 -21.98 -16.27 19.84
C GLU A 673 -21.73 -17.74 20.23
N LEU A 674 -22.80 -18.46 20.55
CA LEU A 674 -22.81 -19.91 20.81
C LEU A 674 -23.36 -20.71 19.62
N ASP A 675 -23.35 -20.13 18.42
CA ASP A 675 -23.85 -20.71 17.17
C ASP A 675 -25.37 -21.05 17.19
N LEU A 676 -26.13 -20.43 18.10
CA LEU A 676 -27.58 -20.58 18.13
C LEU A 676 -28.27 -19.70 17.08
N GLU A 677 -29.25 -20.25 16.38
CA GLU A 677 -29.94 -19.60 15.25
C GLU A 677 -31.24 -18.88 15.65
N ASN A 678 -31.41 -18.59 16.95
CA ASN A 678 -32.62 -17.96 17.46
C ASN A 678 -32.89 -16.60 16.77
N GLU A 679 -34.20 -16.31 16.64
CA GLU A 679 -34.69 -15.00 16.19
C GLU A 679 -35.20 -14.18 17.39
N PHE A 680 -35.35 -12.86 17.19
CA PHE A 680 -35.72 -11.96 18.28
C PHE A 680 -37.08 -12.26 18.86
N GLU A 681 -38.01 -12.73 18.04
CA GLU A 681 -39.36 -13.12 18.39
C GLU A 681 -39.45 -14.33 19.34
N GLU A 682 -38.34 -15.11 19.40
CA GLU A 682 -38.26 -16.27 20.30
C GLU A 682 -37.72 -15.90 21.69
N VAL A 683 -37.35 -14.64 21.92
CA VAL A 683 -36.94 -14.14 23.22
C VAL A 683 -38.17 -13.86 24.06
N SER A 684 -38.29 -14.55 25.17
CA SER A 684 -39.39 -14.33 26.14
C SER A 684 -39.08 -13.08 26.97
N ILE A 685 -39.81 -11.99 26.75
CA ILE A 685 -39.56 -10.71 27.43
C ILE A 685 -40.75 -10.34 28.33
N GLU A 686 -40.50 -10.27 29.64
CA GLU A 686 -41.43 -9.68 30.59
C GLU A 686 -41.35 -8.15 30.50
N ASN A 687 -42.42 -7.57 29.90
CA ASN A 687 -42.52 -6.12 29.75
C ASN A 687 -42.91 -5.50 31.11
N LEU A 688 -42.04 -4.61 31.59
CA LEU A 688 -42.22 -3.94 32.90
C LEU A 688 -43.34 -2.88 32.89
N ILE A 689 -43.83 -2.49 31.69
CA ILE A 689 -44.86 -1.48 31.56
C ILE A 689 -46.27 -2.12 31.71
N PRO A 690 -47.11 -1.62 32.64
CA PRO A 690 -48.52 -2.05 32.73
C PRO A 690 -49.20 -1.90 31.36
N GLU A 691 -50.02 -2.87 30.99
CA GLU A 691 -50.62 -2.94 29.65
C GLU A 691 -51.36 -1.65 29.27
N ALA A 692 -52.06 -1.01 30.20
CA ALA A 692 -52.78 0.23 30.01
C ALA A 692 -51.90 1.46 29.74
N LEU A 693 -50.57 1.35 29.93
CA LEU A 693 -49.57 2.42 29.76
C LEU A 693 -48.65 2.21 28.55
N ARG A 694 -48.77 1.09 27.85
CA ARG A 694 -47.89 0.77 26.69
C ARG A 694 -48.18 1.65 25.47
N GLN A 695 -49.38 2.21 25.37
CA GLN A 695 -49.79 3.04 24.23
C GLN A 695 -50.03 4.50 24.66
N GLY A 696 -50.11 5.41 23.70
CA GLY A 696 -50.33 6.86 23.91
C GLY A 696 -49.06 7.69 23.79
N SER A 697 -49.17 9.03 23.97
CA SER A 697 -48.02 9.93 23.90
C SER A 697 -47.12 9.78 25.14
N ARG A 698 -45.89 10.24 25.01
CA ARG A 698 -44.92 10.27 26.12
C ARG A 698 -45.47 11.08 27.30
N GLU A 699 -46.08 12.21 27.04
CA GLU A 699 -46.69 13.08 28.07
C GLU A 699 -47.82 12.36 28.82
N GLN A 700 -48.66 11.59 28.13
CA GLN A 700 -49.69 10.77 28.74
C GLN A 700 -49.07 9.68 29.63
N PHE A 701 -48.03 9.03 29.18
CA PHE A 701 -47.30 8.05 29.99
C PHE A 701 -46.71 8.68 31.25
N LEU A 702 -45.99 9.80 31.12
CA LEU A 702 -45.36 10.48 32.27
C LEU A 702 -46.41 11.00 33.30
N SER A 703 -47.59 11.39 32.88
CA SER A 703 -48.67 11.82 33.79
C SER A 703 -49.29 10.69 34.63
N ARG A 704 -49.02 9.44 34.24
CA ARG A 704 -49.63 8.22 34.84
C ARG A 704 -48.65 7.31 35.56
N LEU A 705 -47.44 7.77 35.87
CA LEU A 705 -46.38 6.96 36.49
C LEU A 705 -46.82 6.32 37.83
N LYS A 706 -47.71 6.94 38.60
CA LYS A 706 -48.22 6.41 39.84
C LYS A 706 -48.99 5.07 39.69
N GLU A 707 -49.39 4.71 38.48
CA GLU A 707 -50.05 3.41 38.26
C GLU A 707 -49.06 2.23 38.34
N PHE A 708 -47.77 2.47 38.33
CA PHE A 708 -46.73 1.47 38.61
C PHE A 708 -46.71 1.07 40.11
N ASP A 709 -47.00 1.99 41.01
CA ASP A 709 -46.81 1.80 42.47
C ASP A 709 -47.50 0.59 43.06
N PRO A 710 -48.82 0.35 42.88
CA PRO A 710 -49.47 -0.78 43.44
C PRO A 710 -48.96 -2.12 42.91
N ILE A 711 -48.54 -2.14 41.63
CA ILE A 711 -48.02 -3.35 40.97
C ILE A 711 -46.63 -3.73 41.53
N TYR A 712 -45.72 -2.76 41.54
CA TYR A 712 -44.37 -3.02 42.03
C TYR A 712 -44.26 -3.18 43.54
N GLN A 713 -45.16 -2.55 44.32
CA GLN A 713 -45.31 -2.80 45.73
C GLN A 713 -45.71 -4.25 46.01
N GLN A 714 -46.73 -4.76 45.29
CA GLN A 714 -47.13 -6.14 45.41
C GLN A 714 -46.03 -7.15 45.07
N ILE A 715 -45.20 -6.84 44.05
CA ILE A 715 -44.01 -7.65 43.67
C ILE A 715 -42.98 -7.62 44.81
N LYS A 716 -42.67 -6.44 45.38
CA LYS A 716 -41.76 -6.27 46.49
C LYS A 716 -42.20 -7.00 47.74
N ASP A 717 -43.49 -6.93 48.07
CA ASP A 717 -44.06 -7.60 49.27
C ASP A 717 -44.01 -9.13 49.13
N LYS A 718 -44.13 -9.65 47.93
CA LYS A 718 -44.04 -11.10 47.64
C LYS A 718 -42.61 -11.62 47.58
N ALA A 719 -41.59 -10.72 47.52
CA ALA A 719 -40.21 -11.15 47.44
C ALA A 719 -39.75 -11.84 48.74
N PRO A 720 -39.05 -12.97 48.67
CA PRO A 720 -38.51 -13.65 49.85
C PRO A 720 -37.61 -12.75 50.69
N ALA A 721 -37.63 -12.92 52.01
CA ALA A 721 -36.76 -12.17 52.90
C ALA A 721 -35.29 -12.40 52.56
N GLY A 722 -34.48 -11.35 52.61
CA GLY A 722 -33.07 -11.41 52.26
C GLY A 722 -32.78 -11.43 50.75
N THR A 723 -33.80 -11.12 49.90
CA THR A 723 -33.64 -10.97 48.44
C THR A 723 -33.85 -9.53 48.00
N VAL A 724 -33.36 -9.24 46.79
CA VAL A 724 -33.53 -7.96 46.09
C VAL A 724 -34.00 -8.22 44.66
N LEU A 725 -34.78 -7.29 44.14
CA LEU A 725 -35.31 -7.37 42.78
C LEU A 725 -34.26 -6.99 41.75
N ARG A 726 -34.13 -7.79 40.71
CA ARG A 726 -33.22 -7.52 39.53
C ARG A 726 -33.93 -7.89 38.25
N TYR A 727 -33.80 -7.03 37.24
CA TYR A 727 -34.22 -7.36 35.86
C TYR A 727 -33.05 -7.98 35.11
N VAL A 728 -33.20 -9.25 34.78
CA VAL A 728 -32.12 -10.07 34.24
C VAL A 728 -32.46 -10.62 32.87
N GLY A 729 -31.42 -10.72 32.00
CA GLY A 729 -31.41 -11.64 30.87
C GLY A 729 -30.81 -12.97 31.31
N ASP A 730 -31.37 -14.07 30.85
CA ASP A 730 -31.01 -15.43 31.24
C ASP A 730 -31.06 -16.34 30.00
N LEU A 731 -29.88 -16.72 29.49
CA LEU A 731 -29.70 -17.69 28.42
C LEU A 731 -29.39 -19.04 29.09
N HIS A 732 -30.28 -20.01 28.98
CA HIS A 732 -30.19 -21.28 29.68
C HIS A 732 -30.85 -22.44 28.92
N GLY A 733 -30.87 -23.63 29.47
CA GLY A 733 -31.34 -24.85 28.82
C GLY A 733 -30.17 -25.61 28.22
N ASP A 734 -30.41 -26.46 27.26
CA ASP A 734 -29.37 -27.10 26.50
C ASP A 734 -28.95 -26.17 25.37
N LEU A 735 -27.78 -25.53 25.53
CA LEU A 735 -27.24 -24.52 24.60
C LEU A 735 -26.50 -25.15 23.42
N SER A 736 -26.54 -26.46 23.25
CA SER A 736 -25.98 -27.16 22.08
C SER A 736 -26.92 -27.12 20.86
N HIS A 737 -28.23 -26.80 21.11
CA HIS A 737 -29.25 -26.76 20.07
C HIS A 737 -30.17 -25.55 20.20
N THR A 738 -30.46 -24.87 19.11
CA THR A 738 -31.38 -23.70 19.08
C THR A 738 -32.77 -24.02 19.67
N SER A 739 -33.32 -25.20 19.40
CA SER A 739 -34.68 -25.57 19.88
C SER A 739 -34.79 -25.78 21.37
N THR A 740 -33.69 -26.07 22.06
CA THR A 740 -33.65 -26.36 23.52
C THR A 740 -33.11 -25.17 24.32
N ALA A 741 -32.41 -24.22 23.67
CA ALA A 741 -31.99 -22.98 24.29
C ALA A 741 -33.22 -22.11 24.67
N ARG A 742 -33.14 -21.44 25.81
CA ARG A 742 -34.16 -20.53 26.33
C ARG A 742 -33.54 -19.16 26.56
N LEU A 743 -34.16 -18.14 26.03
CA LEU A 743 -33.79 -16.74 26.15
C LEU A 743 -34.88 -16.00 26.94
N ASP A 744 -34.71 -15.86 28.24
CA ASP A 744 -35.64 -15.22 29.13
C ASP A 744 -35.17 -13.86 29.60
N VAL A 745 -36.00 -12.87 29.54
CA VAL A 745 -35.79 -11.53 30.11
C VAL A 745 -36.90 -11.25 31.08
N LYS A 746 -36.58 -11.19 32.40
CA LYS A 746 -37.59 -11.13 33.42
C LYS A 746 -37.10 -10.46 34.72
N LEU A 747 -38.06 -10.00 35.52
CA LEU A 747 -37.85 -9.51 36.88
C LEU A 747 -37.75 -10.68 37.85
N VAL A 748 -36.65 -10.79 38.59
CA VAL A 748 -36.40 -11.89 39.53
C VAL A 748 -35.97 -11.37 40.89
N SER A 749 -36.27 -12.18 41.96
CA SER A 749 -35.73 -11.97 43.28
C SER A 749 -34.46 -12.79 43.44
N VAL A 750 -33.34 -12.13 43.77
CA VAL A 750 -32.02 -12.77 43.96
C VAL A 750 -31.53 -12.55 45.39
N PRO A 751 -30.76 -13.48 45.99
CA PRO A 751 -30.17 -13.27 47.31
C PRO A 751 -29.30 -12.02 47.35
N VAL A 752 -29.42 -11.22 48.40
CA VAL A 752 -28.61 -10.00 48.58
C VAL A 752 -27.12 -10.32 48.61
N THR A 753 -26.71 -11.53 48.97
CA THR A 753 -25.32 -12.01 49.05
C THR A 753 -24.78 -12.51 47.72
N SER A 754 -25.65 -12.71 46.70
CA SER A 754 -25.20 -13.14 45.36
C SER A 754 -24.50 -12.01 44.61
N ALA A 755 -23.69 -12.32 43.61
CA ALA A 755 -23.02 -11.33 42.77
C ALA A 755 -24.06 -10.37 42.14
N LEU A 756 -25.14 -10.87 41.56
CA LEU A 756 -26.27 -10.07 41.06
C LEU A 756 -26.93 -9.19 42.13
N GLY A 757 -27.05 -9.69 43.37
CA GLY A 757 -27.64 -8.95 44.48
C GLY A 757 -26.78 -7.79 44.99
N GLN A 758 -25.48 -7.90 44.87
CA GLN A 758 -24.49 -6.92 45.35
C GLN A 758 -24.20 -5.76 44.40
N VAL A 759 -24.69 -5.82 43.13
CA VAL A 759 -24.54 -4.76 42.15
C VAL A 759 -25.12 -3.45 42.66
N LYS A 760 -24.42 -2.34 42.45
CA LYS A 760 -24.81 -0.99 42.87
C LYS A 760 -24.88 -0.02 41.69
N GLY A 761 -25.70 1.01 41.84
CA GLY A 761 -25.84 2.07 40.86
C GLY A 761 -26.34 1.56 39.51
N ALA A 762 -25.72 1.95 38.45
CA ALA A 762 -26.06 1.60 37.07
C ALA A 762 -25.12 0.55 36.47
N ASP A 763 -24.33 -0.16 37.27
CA ASP A 763 -23.41 -1.18 36.79
C ASP A 763 -24.13 -2.36 36.14
N SER A 764 -23.51 -2.92 35.10
CA SER A 764 -23.87 -4.22 34.55
C SER A 764 -23.03 -5.34 35.16
N ILE A 765 -23.61 -6.54 35.21
CA ILE A 765 -22.93 -7.74 35.67
C ILE A 765 -23.36 -8.94 34.86
N PHE A 766 -22.43 -9.81 34.54
CA PHE A 766 -22.65 -11.03 33.75
C PHE A 766 -22.02 -12.22 34.46
N GLU A 767 -22.77 -13.27 34.64
CA GLU A 767 -22.39 -14.57 35.19
C GLU A 767 -22.34 -15.59 34.04
N ILE A 768 -21.18 -16.15 33.74
CA ILE A 768 -20.99 -17.16 32.68
C ILE A 768 -20.72 -18.51 33.39
N TYR A 769 -21.65 -19.43 33.30
CA TYR A 769 -21.54 -20.78 33.84
C TYR A 769 -21.04 -21.73 32.77
N THR A 770 -20.09 -22.58 33.13
CA THR A 770 -19.52 -23.56 32.22
C THR A 770 -19.43 -24.92 32.88
N GLU A 771 -19.25 -25.96 32.11
CA GLU A 771 -19.13 -27.31 32.62
C GLU A 771 -17.89 -27.46 33.51
N SER A 772 -16.75 -26.91 33.12
CA SER A 772 -15.50 -27.02 33.86
C SER A 772 -15.48 -26.24 35.17
N TYR A 773 -16.19 -25.09 35.24
CA TYR A 773 -16.26 -24.28 36.48
C TYR A 773 -17.47 -24.63 37.36
N GLY A 774 -18.40 -25.43 36.88
CA GLY A 774 -19.55 -25.95 37.65
C GLY A 774 -20.47 -24.86 38.17
N GLU A 775 -20.75 -24.84 39.49
CA GLU A 775 -21.65 -23.87 40.12
C GLU A 775 -21.05 -22.47 40.29
N ASN A 776 -19.74 -22.33 40.13
CA ASN A 776 -19.04 -21.05 40.28
C ASN A 776 -18.86 -20.34 38.93
N PRO A 777 -19.66 -19.30 38.62
CA PRO A 777 -19.59 -18.63 37.35
C PRO A 777 -18.32 -17.75 37.21
N ILE A 778 -17.88 -17.52 35.97
CA ILE A 778 -17.00 -16.39 35.67
C ILE A 778 -17.88 -15.14 35.76
N VAL A 779 -17.44 -14.13 36.56
CA VAL A 779 -18.20 -12.91 36.78
C VAL A 779 -17.50 -11.73 36.13
N ILE A 780 -18.18 -11.01 35.25
CA ILE A 780 -17.73 -9.77 34.64
C ILE A 780 -18.63 -8.64 35.07
N GLN A 781 -18.11 -7.63 35.76
CA GLN A 781 -18.87 -6.51 36.31
C GLN A 781 -18.20 -5.18 36.03
N GLY A 782 -18.99 -4.17 35.80
CA GLY A 782 -18.52 -2.77 35.64
C GLY A 782 -19.55 -1.87 34.99
N ALA A 783 -19.12 -0.69 34.57
CA ALA A 783 -19.97 0.28 33.88
C ALA A 783 -20.45 -0.28 32.51
N GLY A 784 -21.72 -0.63 32.43
CA GLY A 784 -22.36 -1.22 31.25
C GLY A 784 -22.94 -0.21 30.27
N ALA A 785 -22.75 1.10 30.50
CA ALA A 785 -23.23 2.19 29.66
C ALA A 785 -22.35 3.43 29.78
N GLY A 786 -22.46 4.35 28.83
CA GLY A 786 -21.77 5.63 28.79
C GLY A 786 -20.95 5.84 27.53
N ALA A 787 -21.02 7.04 26.95
CA ALA A 787 -20.37 7.38 25.69
C ALA A 787 -18.86 7.15 25.71
N ALA A 788 -18.17 7.57 26.78
CA ALA A 788 -16.72 7.44 26.91
C ALA A 788 -16.27 5.98 26.97
N VAL A 789 -17.01 5.14 27.73
CA VAL A 789 -16.68 3.71 27.87
C VAL A 789 -16.97 2.96 26.57
N THR A 790 -18.12 3.24 25.93
CA THR A 790 -18.45 2.65 24.63
C THR A 790 -17.46 3.07 23.54
N ALA A 791 -17.10 4.36 23.44
CA ALA A 791 -16.09 4.84 22.50
C ALA A 791 -14.73 4.15 22.73
N ARG A 792 -14.35 3.95 24.00
CA ARG A 792 -13.09 3.25 24.34
C ARG A 792 -13.14 1.77 23.96
N GLY A 793 -14.29 1.10 24.11
CA GLY A 793 -14.48 -0.27 23.64
C GLY A 793 -14.37 -0.40 22.13
N VAL A 794 -15.05 0.50 21.37
CA VAL A 794 -14.91 0.57 19.90
C VAL A 794 -13.46 0.82 19.50
N PHE A 795 -12.75 1.70 20.19
CA PHE A 795 -11.34 1.95 19.95
C PHE A 795 -10.47 0.71 20.22
N GLY A 796 -10.80 -0.03 21.28
CA GLY A 796 -10.19 -1.32 21.58
C GLY A 796 -10.35 -2.32 20.44
N ASP A 797 -11.56 -2.44 19.89
CA ASP A 797 -11.85 -3.30 18.74
C ASP A 797 -11.05 -2.91 17.49
N ILE A 798 -10.93 -1.61 17.20
CA ILE A 798 -10.07 -1.12 16.12
C ILE A 798 -8.62 -1.62 16.32
N LEU A 799 -8.06 -1.45 17.51
CA LEU A 799 -6.68 -1.85 17.81
C LEU A 799 -6.49 -3.38 17.79
N ARG A 800 -7.52 -4.16 18.09
CA ARG A 800 -7.51 -5.63 18.00
C ARG A 800 -7.49 -6.12 16.56
N ILE A 801 -8.33 -5.55 15.67
CA ILE A 801 -8.25 -5.84 14.23
C ILE A 801 -6.84 -5.60 13.70
N ILE A 802 -6.21 -4.51 14.12
CA ILE A 802 -4.86 -4.17 13.70
C ILE A 802 -3.82 -5.16 14.24
N GLY A 803 -3.97 -5.60 15.50
CA GLY A 803 -3.07 -6.56 16.14
C GLY A 803 -3.14 -7.97 15.54
N ASN A 804 -4.26 -8.31 14.91
CA ASN A 804 -4.47 -9.59 14.22
C ASN A 804 -4.05 -9.54 12.73
N LYS A 805 -3.64 -8.39 12.24
CA LYS A 805 -3.13 -8.14 10.89
C LYS A 805 -1.62 -8.23 10.85
#